data_8eb28e10a56be2def40890806cb43914
#
_entry.id   8eb28e10a56be2def40890806cb43914
#
_cell.length_a   1.000
_cell.length_b   1.000
_cell.length_c   1.000
_cell.angle_alpha   90.00
_cell.angle_beta   90.00
_cell.angle_gamma   90.00
#
_symmetry.space_group_name_H-M   'P 1'
#
loop_
_entity.id
_entity.type
_entity.pdbx_description
1 polymer ?
#
loop_
_entity_poly.entity_id
_entity_poly.type
_entity_poly.pdbx_seq_one_letter_code
_entity_poly.pdbx_strand_id
1 'polypeptide(L)'
;MVRTGLFLCVLCTLCVLCAGSAAEQATRAIYGFTARSAVREHSLENRFLLLPSPEKARAAHAVLTAEPHVAGTPRDRVLADWIRDRWREYGLEQVDIVEHRVLLPYAIEVRVEMPRPGAAGRMDTWRASLREDAVAGDPFSAHDIGPAYHAYSASGDVTAPVVYAGSGNPEDYTWLAEHGIDIRGKIALVRYSVPYSYRGFKALTAEERGAAGILIYSDPADDGFKKGKTYPDGPWGPESHIQRGGVVYDFRVPGDPLTPGWASVPGAKRIAAADAISLPTIMSAPLSWRDARVILEAMRGPEAPSSWQGGLPMTYRTGPSSAPAHMLVRMDDGVRPIWTVTARLSGTIHPDQLVIVGNHRDAWAFGGVDPSSGTASMMELARSLGALAKQGIRPKRSIVFASWDAEEFTLTSSTEWGEQHASELAGHVVAYLNVDNSVSGSSFGASAVPSLNRVVAEAADVVIDPDSGRSIAAAFQRSKREASALPGATGSDLVNNRLGSGSDYTVFLNFLGVPVLDMSFSGPYGVYHSIYDNHLWMSKFGDPGFRYHAAMARLWGVIALRLANADIVPLDYQPYADRTREFISEVTDRISPRDRDVLAPLTPAARRFSDAARTMAARIDAALAARAVDSAGAEAMDRALIAAEGGFIDRDGIPGRPWYRHLIYAPRPTYAPEVLPGVAEAAAAGARGRLADQVRRLTAALDRAAQTLR
;
A
#
# COMPACT_ATOMS: atom_id res chain seq x y z
N MET A 1 -54.36 -15.05 29.78
CA MET A 1 -53.62 -16.18 29.18
C MET A 1 -53.28 -15.98 27.67
N VAL A 2 -53.49 -14.84 27.04
CA VAL A 2 -53.23 -14.67 25.57
C VAL A 2 -51.90 -13.96 25.27
N ARG A 3 -51.25 -13.33 26.25
CA ARG A 3 -49.97 -12.61 26.02
C ARG A 3 -48.70 -13.46 26.10
N THR A 4 -48.76 -14.66 26.72
CA THR A 4 -47.58 -15.53 26.86
C THR A 4 -47.35 -16.46 25.65
N GLY A 5 -48.39 -16.72 24.84
CA GLY A 5 -48.25 -17.56 23.63
C GLY A 5 -47.60 -16.88 22.45
N LEU A 6 -47.69 -15.52 22.33
CA LEU A 6 -47.12 -14.78 21.22
C LEU A 6 -45.60 -14.62 21.36
N PHE A 7 -45.06 -14.55 22.58
CA PHE A 7 -43.62 -14.47 22.83
C PHE A 7 -42.88 -15.79 22.54
N LEU A 8 -43.54 -16.94 22.83
CA LEU A 8 -42.94 -18.23 22.54
C LEU A 8 -42.87 -18.53 21.02
N CYS A 9 -43.88 -18.13 20.25
CA CYS A 9 -43.89 -18.29 18.80
C CYS A 9 -42.82 -17.41 18.08
N VAL A 10 -42.57 -16.18 18.55
CA VAL A 10 -41.55 -15.29 17.97
C VAL A 10 -40.16 -15.81 18.29
N LEU A 11 -39.90 -16.34 19.48
CA LEU A 11 -38.60 -16.99 19.81
C LEU A 11 -38.38 -18.27 18.99
N CYS A 12 -39.40 -19.10 18.78
CA CYS A 12 -39.28 -20.29 17.93
C CYS A 12 -39.04 -19.97 16.45
N THR A 13 -39.70 -18.91 15.91
CA THR A 13 -39.49 -18.49 14.52
C THR A 13 -38.10 -17.87 14.32
N LEU A 14 -37.61 -17.09 15.29
CA LEU A 14 -36.23 -16.59 15.28
C LEU A 14 -35.19 -17.72 15.38
N CYS A 15 -35.42 -18.71 16.25
CA CYS A 15 -34.53 -19.90 16.34
C CYS A 15 -34.54 -20.75 15.08
N VAL A 16 -35.67 -20.91 14.39
CA VAL A 16 -35.76 -21.66 13.13
C VAL A 16 -35.10 -20.90 11.98
N LEU A 17 -35.23 -19.58 11.92
CA LEU A 17 -34.57 -18.74 10.93
C LEU A 17 -33.05 -18.70 11.16
N CYS A 18 -32.59 -18.62 12.42
CA CYS A 18 -31.17 -18.69 12.74
C CYS A 18 -30.58 -20.10 12.49
N ALA A 19 -31.32 -21.16 12.77
CA ALA A 19 -30.89 -22.53 12.48
C ALA A 19 -30.86 -22.83 10.96
N GLY A 20 -31.81 -22.27 10.19
CA GLY A 20 -31.83 -22.38 8.72
C GLY A 20 -30.64 -21.69 8.08
N SER A 21 -30.32 -20.47 8.50
CA SER A 21 -29.17 -19.72 7.96
C SER A 21 -27.82 -20.36 8.34
N ALA A 22 -27.69 -20.88 9.55
CA ALA A 22 -26.48 -21.59 10.00
C ALA A 22 -26.29 -22.94 9.28
N ALA A 23 -27.37 -23.68 9.00
CA ALA A 23 -27.34 -24.93 8.26
C ALA A 23 -26.98 -24.69 6.76
N GLU A 24 -27.53 -23.64 6.16
CA GLU A 24 -27.23 -23.25 4.79
C GLU A 24 -25.77 -22.79 4.62
N GLN A 25 -25.23 -22.05 5.58
CA GLN A 25 -23.84 -21.64 5.61
C GLN A 25 -22.89 -22.84 5.80
N ALA A 26 -23.26 -23.81 6.63
CA ALA A 26 -22.45 -25.02 6.88
C ALA A 26 -22.34 -25.94 5.67
N THR A 27 -23.20 -25.80 4.65
CA THR A 27 -23.18 -26.62 3.43
C THR A 27 -22.60 -25.88 2.21
N ARG A 28 -22.24 -24.62 2.35
CA ARG A 28 -21.66 -23.81 1.26
C ARG A 28 -20.27 -24.34 0.91
N ALA A 29 -20.02 -24.57 -0.37
CA ALA A 29 -18.69 -24.97 -0.84
C ALA A 29 -17.68 -23.83 -0.63
N ILE A 30 -16.44 -24.17 -0.28
CA ILE A 30 -15.29 -23.28 -0.22
C ILE A 30 -14.29 -23.77 -1.27
N TYR A 31 -13.76 -22.86 -2.09
CA TYR A 31 -12.76 -23.24 -3.09
C TYR A 31 -11.48 -23.78 -2.43
N GLY A 32 -10.94 -24.85 -2.95
CA GLY A 32 -9.79 -25.55 -2.38
C GLY A 32 -10.12 -26.58 -1.29
N PHE A 33 -11.42 -26.76 -0.94
CA PHE A 33 -11.86 -27.69 0.10
C PHE A 33 -12.78 -28.78 -0.45
N THR A 34 -12.62 -29.99 0.04
CA THR A 34 -13.64 -31.03 -0.12
C THR A 34 -14.91 -30.65 0.65
N ALA A 35 -16.06 -31.21 0.30
CA ALA A 35 -17.31 -30.95 1.04
C ALA A 35 -17.16 -31.21 2.55
N ARG A 36 -16.40 -32.26 2.94
CA ARG A 36 -16.17 -32.60 4.35
C ARG A 36 -15.25 -31.59 5.06
N SER A 37 -14.20 -31.15 4.41
CA SER A 37 -13.27 -30.17 5.01
C SER A 37 -13.88 -28.76 5.03
N ALA A 38 -14.71 -28.38 4.05
CA ALA A 38 -15.45 -27.13 4.05
C ALA A 38 -16.37 -27.01 5.29
N VAL A 39 -17.08 -28.07 5.69
CA VAL A 39 -17.89 -28.06 6.92
C VAL A 39 -17.04 -27.80 8.17
N ARG A 40 -15.84 -28.42 8.24
CA ARG A 40 -14.91 -28.18 9.36
C ARG A 40 -14.37 -26.76 9.35
N GLU A 41 -14.05 -26.24 8.17
CA GLU A 41 -13.54 -24.86 8.01
C GLU A 41 -14.60 -23.84 8.41
N HIS A 42 -15.85 -23.98 7.97
CA HIS A 42 -16.94 -23.12 8.42
C HIS A 42 -17.12 -23.14 9.95
N SER A 43 -17.01 -24.33 10.57
CA SER A 43 -17.06 -24.43 12.02
C SER A 43 -15.91 -23.70 12.70
N LEU A 44 -14.70 -23.75 12.14
CA LEU A 44 -13.53 -23.03 12.61
C LEU A 44 -13.69 -21.51 12.40
N GLU A 45 -14.09 -21.08 11.20
CA GLU A 45 -14.36 -19.68 10.88
C GLU A 45 -15.39 -19.08 11.84
N ASN A 46 -16.50 -19.77 12.10
CA ASN A 46 -17.52 -19.31 13.03
C ASN A 46 -16.97 -19.10 14.46
N ARG A 47 -16.05 -19.95 14.91
CA ARG A 47 -15.36 -19.76 16.21
C ARG A 47 -14.39 -18.59 16.16
N PHE A 48 -13.61 -18.48 15.09
CA PHE A 48 -12.66 -17.39 14.89
C PHE A 48 -13.35 -16.03 14.83
N LEU A 49 -14.43 -15.89 14.06
CA LEU A 49 -15.16 -14.62 13.85
C LEU A 49 -15.67 -13.98 15.15
N LEU A 50 -15.81 -14.76 16.22
CA LEU A 50 -16.23 -14.27 17.55
C LEU A 50 -15.06 -13.68 18.37
N LEU A 51 -13.81 -13.89 17.96
CA LEU A 51 -12.65 -13.55 18.77
C LEU A 51 -12.13 -12.10 18.59
N PRO A 52 -12.05 -11.53 17.38
CA PRO A 52 -11.57 -10.16 17.21
C PRO A 52 -12.49 -9.13 17.89
N SER A 53 -11.89 -8.31 18.78
CA SER A 53 -12.60 -7.35 19.65
C SER A 53 -12.24 -5.91 19.28
N PRO A 54 -13.24 -5.04 19.07
CA PRO A 54 -13.03 -3.60 18.87
C PRO A 54 -12.30 -2.93 20.05
N GLU A 55 -12.59 -3.35 21.29
CA GLU A 55 -12.00 -2.78 22.50
C GLU A 55 -10.51 -3.09 22.59
N LYS A 56 -10.11 -4.29 22.18
CA LYS A 56 -8.70 -4.70 22.17
C LYS A 56 -7.93 -4.05 21.01
N ALA A 57 -8.55 -3.90 19.85
CA ALA A 57 -7.98 -3.13 18.75
C ALA A 57 -7.76 -1.67 19.17
N ARG A 58 -8.74 -1.03 19.84
CA ARG A 58 -8.60 0.32 20.42
C ARG A 58 -7.45 0.40 21.41
N ALA A 59 -7.32 -0.57 22.31
CA ALA A 59 -6.27 -0.60 23.30
C ALA A 59 -4.87 -0.75 22.67
N ALA A 60 -4.72 -1.60 21.66
CA ALA A 60 -3.49 -1.74 20.89
C ALA A 60 -3.14 -0.43 20.16
N HIS A 61 -4.10 0.14 19.43
CA HIS A 61 -3.95 1.40 18.72
C HIS A 61 -3.51 2.55 19.65
N ALA A 62 -4.10 2.64 20.85
CA ALA A 62 -3.71 3.66 21.83
C ALA A 62 -2.25 3.51 22.30
N VAL A 63 -1.71 2.30 22.41
CA VAL A 63 -0.30 2.06 22.73
C VAL A 63 0.60 2.45 21.56
N LEU A 64 0.24 2.06 20.36
CA LEU A 64 1.01 2.33 19.13
C LEU A 64 1.17 3.83 18.90
N THR A 65 0.07 4.56 19.01
CA THR A 65 -0.01 6.01 18.72
C THR A 65 0.23 6.92 19.93
N ALA A 66 0.73 6.38 21.05
CA ALA A 66 0.92 7.19 22.26
C ALA A 66 2.02 8.26 22.10
N GLU A 67 3.01 7.99 21.28
CA GLU A 67 4.14 8.86 20.99
C GLU A 67 4.54 8.72 19.52
N PRO A 68 5.19 9.75 18.93
CA PRO A 68 5.74 9.66 17.57
C PRO A 68 6.76 8.51 17.47
N HIS A 69 6.71 7.73 16.39
CA HIS A 69 7.53 6.53 16.22
C HIS A 69 8.10 6.40 14.81
N VAL A 70 8.86 7.41 14.42
CA VAL A 70 9.62 7.40 13.17
C VAL A 70 10.62 6.24 13.18
N ALA A 71 10.77 5.58 12.04
CA ALA A 71 11.67 4.44 11.86
C ALA A 71 13.06 4.67 12.44
N GLY A 72 13.65 3.65 13.07
CA GLY A 72 14.99 3.69 13.66
C GLY A 72 15.13 4.55 14.93
N THR A 73 14.04 5.11 15.45
CA THR A 73 14.05 5.89 16.71
C THR A 73 13.91 4.98 17.94
N PRO A 74 14.27 5.48 19.15
CA PRO A 74 14.07 4.70 20.38
C PRO A 74 12.62 4.27 20.60
N ARG A 75 11.62 5.11 20.21
CA ARG A 75 10.22 4.77 20.38
C ARG A 75 9.80 3.65 19.44
N ASP A 76 10.26 3.65 18.20
CA ASP A 76 10.02 2.57 17.26
C ASP A 76 10.58 1.24 17.77
N ARG A 77 11.81 1.24 18.34
CA ARG A 77 12.37 0.05 19.00
C ARG A 77 11.51 -0.45 20.16
N VAL A 78 10.99 0.45 21.00
CA VAL A 78 10.07 0.09 22.10
C VAL A 78 8.80 -0.58 21.55
N LEU A 79 8.27 -0.12 20.43
CA LEU A 79 7.11 -0.75 19.79
C LEU A 79 7.45 -2.12 19.19
N ALA A 80 8.62 -2.29 18.59
CA ALA A 80 9.09 -3.60 18.13
C ALA A 80 9.18 -4.61 19.30
N ASP A 81 9.76 -4.20 20.44
CA ASP A 81 9.82 -5.03 21.63
C ASP A 81 8.44 -5.33 22.20
N TRP A 82 7.52 -4.35 22.20
CA TRP A 82 6.14 -4.54 22.66
C TRP A 82 5.37 -5.52 21.78
N ILE A 83 5.48 -5.43 20.45
CA ILE A 83 4.84 -6.37 19.50
C ILE A 83 5.38 -7.78 19.74
N ARG A 84 6.72 -7.94 19.81
CA ARG A 84 7.36 -9.22 20.11
C ARG A 84 6.79 -9.86 21.38
N ASP A 85 6.71 -9.09 22.46
CA ASP A 85 6.28 -9.61 23.75
C ASP A 85 4.79 -9.96 23.75
N ARG A 86 3.94 -9.16 23.10
CA ARG A 86 2.52 -9.48 22.90
C ARG A 86 2.33 -10.74 22.07
N TRP A 87 3.07 -10.90 20.96
CA TRP A 87 2.97 -12.09 20.13
C TRP A 87 3.40 -13.35 20.89
N ARG A 88 4.41 -13.29 21.74
CA ARG A 88 4.78 -14.38 22.65
C ARG A 88 3.65 -14.70 23.64
N GLU A 89 3.07 -13.68 24.26
CA GLU A 89 1.92 -13.88 25.15
C GLU A 89 0.70 -14.46 24.43
N TYR A 90 0.48 -14.11 23.18
CA TYR A 90 -0.59 -14.69 22.38
C TYR A 90 -0.36 -16.17 22.05
N GLY A 91 0.87 -16.64 22.17
CA GLY A 91 1.24 -18.04 21.94
C GLY A 91 1.73 -18.30 20.52
N LEU A 92 2.21 -17.26 19.84
CA LEU A 92 2.95 -17.43 18.59
C LEU A 92 4.36 -17.96 18.89
N GLU A 93 4.94 -18.64 17.93
CA GLU A 93 6.23 -19.31 17.99
C GLU A 93 7.28 -18.56 17.18
N GLN A 94 8.56 -18.82 17.40
CA GLN A 94 9.67 -18.23 16.64
C GLN A 94 9.50 -16.71 16.53
N VAL A 95 9.27 -16.06 17.68
CA VAL A 95 9.04 -14.62 17.75
C VAL A 95 10.40 -13.92 17.88
N ASP A 96 10.86 -13.33 16.79
CA ASP A 96 12.19 -12.75 16.67
C ASP A 96 12.14 -11.28 16.22
N ILE A 97 13.19 -10.54 16.53
CA ILE A 97 13.46 -9.21 15.97
C ILE A 97 14.71 -9.33 15.11
N VAL A 98 14.56 -9.07 13.83
CA VAL A 98 15.67 -9.00 12.86
C VAL A 98 16.09 -7.55 12.70
N GLU A 99 17.37 -7.25 12.89
CA GLU A 99 17.95 -5.91 12.70
C GLU A 99 18.62 -5.83 11.34
N HIS A 100 18.27 -4.80 10.57
CA HIS A 100 19.03 -4.35 9.40
C HIS A 100 19.61 -2.96 9.70
N ARG A 101 20.71 -2.61 9.07
CA ARG A 101 21.34 -1.29 9.21
C ARG A 101 21.35 -0.62 7.83
N VAL A 102 20.53 0.40 7.67
CA VAL A 102 20.21 1.01 6.38
C VAL A 102 20.49 2.50 6.39
N LEU A 103 20.65 3.10 5.21
CA LEU A 103 20.66 4.55 5.08
C LEU A 103 19.29 5.11 5.50
N LEU A 104 19.27 5.83 6.60
CA LEU A 104 18.06 6.39 7.19
C LEU A 104 18.27 7.87 7.53
N PRO A 105 17.99 8.80 6.60
CA PRO A 105 18.30 10.20 6.76
C PRO A 105 17.28 10.93 7.63
N TYR A 106 17.77 11.76 8.55
CA TYR A 106 16.95 12.71 9.33
C TYR A 106 17.36 14.15 9.03
N ALA A 107 16.42 15.08 9.18
CA ALA A 107 16.75 16.48 9.01
C ALA A 107 17.53 17.04 10.22
N ILE A 108 18.64 17.71 9.95
CA ILE A 108 19.33 18.56 10.93
C ILE A 108 18.72 19.97 10.92
N GLU A 109 18.47 20.49 9.72
CA GLU A 109 17.88 21.81 9.53
C GLU A 109 17.13 21.89 8.19
N VAL A 110 15.91 22.41 8.24
CA VAL A 110 15.14 22.79 7.04
C VAL A 110 14.65 24.21 7.24
N ARG A 111 14.88 25.07 6.24
CA ARG A 111 14.48 26.47 6.28
C ARG A 111 14.01 26.93 4.92
N VAL A 112 12.87 27.62 4.91
CA VAL A 112 12.32 28.29 3.75
C VAL A 112 11.95 29.71 4.17
N GLU A 113 12.55 30.69 3.53
CA GLU A 113 12.41 32.11 3.88
C GLU A 113 12.17 32.94 2.61
N MET A 114 11.47 34.04 2.73
CA MET A 114 11.26 34.99 1.63
C MET A 114 11.17 36.43 2.15
N PRO A 115 11.84 37.41 1.52
CA PRO A 115 11.60 38.81 1.80
C PRO A 115 10.18 39.21 1.40
N ARG A 116 9.47 39.93 2.25
CA ARG A 116 8.13 40.45 1.96
C ARG A 116 7.98 41.89 2.45
N PRO A 117 7.09 42.68 1.85
CA PRO A 117 6.76 44.00 2.38
C PRO A 117 6.19 43.88 3.79
N GLY A 118 6.82 44.60 4.72
CA GLY A 118 6.39 44.71 6.10
C GLY A 118 5.76 46.05 6.43
N ALA A 119 5.53 46.32 7.71
CA ALA A 119 4.97 47.59 8.16
C ALA A 119 5.91 48.77 7.85
N ALA A 120 5.34 49.93 7.58
CA ALA A 120 6.04 51.18 7.32
C ALA A 120 7.06 51.14 6.17
N GLY A 121 6.82 50.29 5.14
CA GLY A 121 7.68 50.22 3.94
C GLY A 121 9.02 49.48 4.15
N ARG A 122 9.25 48.87 5.28
CA ARG A 122 10.41 47.99 5.49
C ARG A 122 10.20 46.63 4.81
N MET A 123 11.30 45.96 4.46
CA MET A 123 11.29 44.59 4.04
C MET A 123 11.49 43.71 5.29
N ASP A 124 10.52 42.84 5.59
CA ASP A 124 10.60 41.83 6.63
C ASP A 124 10.97 40.49 5.98
N THR A 125 11.57 39.60 6.77
CA THR A 125 11.78 38.20 6.35
C THR A 125 10.68 37.36 6.87
N TRP A 126 9.85 36.80 5.97
CA TRP A 126 8.94 35.73 6.31
C TRP A 126 9.71 34.41 6.33
N ARG A 127 9.36 33.55 7.28
CA ARG A 127 9.88 32.19 7.40
C ARG A 127 8.71 31.21 7.49
N ALA A 128 8.77 30.13 6.71
CA ALA A 128 7.83 29.02 6.82
C ALA A 128 7.91 28.38 8.22
N SER A 129 6.75 28.05 8.79
CA SER A 129 6.67 27.41 10.10
C SER A 129 7.36 26.05 10.11
N LEU A 130 7.11 25.24 9.08
CA LEU A 130 7.50 23.82 9.00
C LEU A 130 7.05 23.00 10.22
N ARG A 131 6.05 23.51 10.96
CA ARG A 131 5.46 22.89 12.14
C ARG A 131 3.95 23.08 12.09
N GLU A 132 3.24 22.06 12.49
CA GLU A 132 1.79 22.13 12.66
C GLU A 132 1.45 22.80 13.98
N ASP A 133 0.27 23.41 14.04
CA ASP A 133 -0.24 24.09 15.22
C ASP A 133 -0.84 23.08 16.21
N ALA A 134 -0.67 23.35 17.51
CA ALA A 134 -1.36 22.62 18.54
C ALA A 134 -2.86 22.93 18.48
N VAL A 135 -3.69 21.90 18.56
CA VAL A 135 -5.15 21.99 18.50
C VAL A 135 -5.74 21.80 19.89
N ALA A 136 -6.61 22.72 20.30
CA ALA A 136 -7.28 22.65 21.60
C ALA A 136 -8.04 21.32 21.76
N GLY A 137 -7.79 20.61 22.85
CA GLY A 137 -8.41 19.31 23.12
C GLY A 137 -7.75 18.13 22.44
N ASP A 138 -6.66 18.34 21.68
CA ASP A 138 -5.82 17.30 21.13
C ASP A 138 -4.42 17.33 21.76
N PRO A 139 -4.14 16.49 22.77
CA PRO A 139 -2.84 16.47 23.42
C PRO A 139 -1.71 16.00 22.50
N PHE A 140 -2.00 15.21 21.46
CA PHE A 140 -1.01 14.71 20.49
C PHE A 140 -0.42 15.85 19.66
N SER A 141 -1.25 16.79 19.22
CA SER A 141 -0.80 17.94 18.42
C SER A 141 0.09 18.93 19.18
N ALA A 142 0.18 18.82 20.51
CA ALA A 142 1.06 19.65 21.32
C ALA A 142 2.49 19.12 21.44
N HIS A 143 2.78 17.92 20.89
CA HIS A 143 4.14 17.36 20.90
C HIS A 143 5.05 18.09 19.90
N ASP A 144 6.25 18.41 20.33
CA ASP A 144 7.30 18.90 19.43
C ASP A 144 8.04 17.71 18.78
N ILE A 145 7.72 17.45 17.53
CA ILE A 145 8.37 16.40 16.71
C ILE A 145 9.44 16.95 15.77
N GLY A 146 9.86 18.20 15.97
CA GLY A 146 10.80 18.88 15.09
C GLY A 146 10.13 19.46 13.82
N PRO A 147 10.91 20.10 12.96
CA PRO A 147 10.43 20.63 11.69
C PRO A 147 10.04 19.47 10.74
N ALA A 148 8.99 19.66 9.97
CA ALA A 148 8.64 18.74 8.90
C ALA A 148 9.72 18.77 7.80
N TYR A 149 10.04 17.60 7.24
CA TYR A 149 11.05 17.43 6.22
C TYR A 149 10.68 16.31 5.25
N HIS A 150 11.40 16.26 4.14
CA HIS A 150 11.38 15.12 3.23
C HIS A 150 12.66 14.29 3.42
N ALA A 151 12.51 13.02 3.80
CA ALA A 151 13.65 12.10 3.87
C ALA A 151 14.26 11.89 2.47
N TYR A 152 15.56 11.68 2.43
CA TYR A 152 16.36 11.58 1.20
C TYR A 152 16.41 12.86 0.35
N SER A 153 15.94 14.00 0.85
CA SER A 153 16.24 15.27 0.21
C SER A 153 17.77 15.50 0.15
N ALA A 154 18.28 16.01 -0.96
CA ALA A 154 19.67 16.47 -1.00
C ALA A 154 19.88 17.62 0.00
N SER A 155 21.06 17.67 0.62
CA SER A 155 21.51 18.84 1.40
C SER A 155 21.97 19.95 0.48
N GLY A 156 21.67 21.20 0.82
CA GLY A 156 22.07 22.35 0.02
C GLY A 156 21.55 23.68 0.58
N ASP A 157 21.97 24.77 -0.07
CA ASP A 157 21.62 26.14 0.27
C ASP A 157 21.43 26.93 -1.04
N VAL A 158 20.24 27.46 -1.30
CA VAL A 158 19.94 28.20 -2.51
C VAL A 158 19.03 29.38 -2.24
N THR A 159 19.30 30.49 -2.92
CA THR A 159 18.38 31.63 -3.00
C THR A 159 17.99 31.84 -4.46
N ALA A 160 16.72 31.60 -4.77
CA ALA A 160 16.24 31.69 -6.17
C ALA A 160 14.75 32.10 -6.23
N PRO A 161 14.30 32.65 -7.36
CA PRO A 161 12.87 32.87 -7.60
C PRO A 161 12.09 31.54 -7.56
N VAL A 162 10.83 31.59 -7.13
CA VAL A 162 9.94 30.46 -7.11
C VAL A 162 9.02 30.48 -8.32
N VAL A 163 8.78 29.32 -8.92
CA VAL A 163 7.81 29.10 -10.01
C VAL A 163 6.79 28.07 -9.56
N TYR A 164 5.51 28.40 -9.70
CA TYR A 164 4.42 27.46 -9.45
C TYR A 164 4.26 26.56 -10.68
N ALA A 165 4.48 25.28 -10.50
CA ALA A 165 4.46 24.27 -11.55
C ALA A 165 3.28 23.28 -11.39
N GLY A 166 2.10 23.78 -10.95
CA GLY A 166 0.90 22.97 -10.84
C GLY A 166 1.10 21.79 -9.90
N SER A 167 1.00 20.59 -10.45
CA SER A 167 1.24 19.33 -9.72
C SER A 167 2.66 18.80 -9.90
N GLY A 168 3.51 19.46 -10.68
CA GLY A 168 4.88 19.02 -10.95
C GLY A 168 4.96 17.80 -11.87
N ASN A 169 3.98 17.62 -12.73
CA ASN A 169 3.96 16.56 -13.73
C ASN A 169 4.83 16.94 -14.94
N PRO A 170 5.30 15.99 -15.75
CA PRO A 170 6.06 16.29 -16.97
C PRO A 170 5.35 17.28 -17.90
N GLU A 171 4.03 17.15 -18.03
CA GLU A 171 3.18 18.00 -18.85
C GLU A 171 3.12 19.44 -18.32
N ASP A 172 3.15 19.61 -16.99
CA ASP A 172 3.13 20.92 -16.35
C ASP A 172 4.40 21.70 -16.67
N TYR A 173 5.56 21.05 -16.60
CA TYR A 173 6.83 21.65 -17.00
C TYR A 173 6.92 21.92 -18.50
N THR A 174 6.33 21.07 -19.33
CA THR A 174 6.23 21.29 -20.79
C THR A 174 5.41 22.53 -21.06
N TRP A 175 4.25 22.67 -20.41
CA TRP A 175 3.40 23.85 -20.52
C TRP A 175 4.13 25.13 -20.11
N LEU A 176 4.88 25.11 -18.99
CA LEU A 176 5.70 26.27 -18.57
C LEU A 176 6.71 26.67 -19.64
N ALA A 177 7.43 25.70 -20.20
CA ALA A 177 8.43 25.97 -21.25
C ALA A 177 7.80 26.55 -22.52
N GLU A 178 6.64 26.02 -22.95
CA GLU A 178 5.89 26.55 -24.11
C GLU A 178 5.39 28.00 -23.89
N HIS A 179 5.20 28.41 -22.63
CA HIS A 179 4.79 29.76 -22.25
C HIS A 179 5.96 30.64 -21.83
N GLY A 180 7.20 30.23 -22.15
CA GLY A 180 8.41 31.01 -21.91
C GLY A 180 8.84 31.10 -20.45
N ILE A 181 8.36 30.22 -19.58
CA ILE A 181 8.70 30.17 -18.16
C ILE A 181 9.76 29.08 -17.93
N ASP A 182 11.01 29.53 -17.77
CA ASP A 182 12.13 28.62 -17.50
C ASP A 182 12.21 28.29 -16.01
N ILE A 183 12.24 27.00 -15.68
CA ILE A 183 12.38 26.49 -14.30
C ILE A 183 13.84 26.31 -13.86
N ARG A 184 14.80 26.29 -14.81
CA ARG A 184 16.21 26.03 -14.51
C ARG A 184 16.77 27.02 -13.52
N GLY A 185 17.42 26.50 -12.48
CA GLY A 185 17.99 27.27 -11.38
C GLY A 185 16.97 28.01 -10.50
N LYS A 186 15.67 27.70 -10.63
CA LYS A 186 14.60 28.21 -9.78
C LYS A 186 14.06 27.14 -8.84
N ILE A 187 13.33 27.55 -7.83
CA ILE A 187 12.64 26.63 -6.91
C ILE A 187 11.24 26.35 -7.49
N ALA A 188 10.90 25.08 -7.67
CA ALA A 188 9.55 24.67 -8.03
C ALA A 188 8.65 24.67 -6.80
N LEU A 189 7.46 25.25 -6.87
CA LEU A 189 6.36 25.05 -5.92
C LEU A 189 5.32 24.16 -6.61
N VAL A 190 4.99 23.03 -6.00
CA VAL A 190 4.00 22.08 -6.54
C VAL A 190 3.06 21.58 -5.46
N ARG A 191 1.86 21.15 -5.87
CA ARG A 191 0.90 20.54 -4.96
C ARG A 191 0.75 19.05 -5.22
N TYR A 192 0.24 18.31 -4.23
CA TYR A 192 -0.19 16.94 -4.43
C TYR A 192 -1.39 16.89 -5.37
N SER A 193 -1.51 15.83 -6.16
CA SER A 193 -2.66 15.62 -7.04
C SER A 193 -2.66 14.19 -7.59
N VAL A 194 -3.85 13.72 -7.94
CA VAL A 194 -4.05 12.47 -8.68
C VAL A 194 -3.95 12.81 -10.19
N PRO A 195 -3.30 11.97 -11.04
CA PRO A 195 -2.73 10.64 -10.75
C PRO A 195 -1.27 10.64 -10.26
N TYR A 196 -0.62 11.79 -10.15
CA TYR A 196 0.80 11.90 -9.86
C TYR A 196 1.02 12.36 -8.40
N SER A 197 0.61 11.52 -7.43
CA SER A 197 0.66 11.88 -6.02
C SER A 197 2.03 11.68 -5.37
N TYR A 198 2.83 10.72 -5.82
CA TYR A 198 4.10 10.38 -5.18
C TYR A 198 5.11 11.55 -5.25
N ARG A 199 5.63 11.92 -4.08
CA ARG A 199 6.54 13.07 -3.92
C ARG A 199 7.91 12.84 -4.55
N GLY A 200 8.42 11.63 -4.54
CA GLY A 200 9.68 11.27 -5.22
C GLY A 200 9.62 11.50 -6.74
N PHE A 201 8.47 11.22 -7.36
CA PHE A 201 8.30 11.53 -8.78
C PHE A 201 8.28 13.02 -9.05
N LYS A 202 7.67 13.84 -8.18
CA LYS A 202 7.70 15.29 -8.29
C LYS A 202 9.13 15.84 -8.15
N ALA A 203 9.92 15.25 -7.24
CA ALA A 203 11.33 15.60 -7.09
C ALA A 203 12.13 15.23 -8.36
N LEU A 204 11.94 14.03 -8.90
CA LEU A 204 12.59 13.60 -10.16
C LEU A 204 12.26 14.53 -11.33
N THR A 205 10.98 14.85 -11.54
CA THR A 205 10.58 15.71 -12.66
C THR A 205 11.15 17.11 -12.54
N ALA A 206 11.22 17.67 -11.33
CA ALA A 206 11.88 18.97 -11.09
C ALA A 206 13.39 18.90 -11.32
N GLU A 207 14.05 17.84 -10.84
CA GLU A 207 15.49 17.59 -11.03
C GLU A 207 15.85 17.47 -12.51
N GLU A 208 15.11 16.67 -13.27
CA GLU A 208 15.33 16.49 -14.73
C GLU A 208 15.13 17.77 -15.53
N ARG A 209 14.36 18.74 -15.01
CA ARG A 209 14.16 20.05 -15.61
C ARG A 209 15.16 21.10 -15.12
N GLY A 210 16.08 20.72 -14.23
CA GLY A 210 17.15 21.58 -13.72
C GLY A 210 16.68 22.60 -12.68
N ALA A 211 15.60 22.33 -11.97
CA ALA A 211 15.19 23.14 -10.81
C ALA A 211 16.26 23.07 -9.71
N ALA A 212 16.45 24.17 -8.97
CA ALA A 212 17.42 24.24 -7.88
C ALA A 212 16.89 23.63 -6.57
N GLY A 213 15.57 23.48 -6.45
CA GLY A 213 14.89 22.91 -5.32
C GLY A 213 13.39 22.73 -5.60
N ILE A 214 12.72 21.98 -4.75
CA ILE A 214 11.28 21.75 -4.85
C ILE A 214 10.60 21.90 -3.48
N LEU A 215 9.48 22.61 -3.47
CA LEU A 215 8.57 22.76 -2.33
C LEU A 215 7.26 22.07 -2.68
N ILE A 216 6.79 21.17 -1.81
CA ILE A 216 5.57 20.40 -2.06
C ILE A 216 4.56 20.68 -0.94
N TYR A 217 3.29 20.95 -1.29
CA TYR A 217 2.25 21.22 -0.32
C TYR A 217 0.93 20.51 -0.66
N SER A 218 0.11 20.25 0.35
CA SER A 218 -1.28 19.83 0.20
C SER A 218 -2.16 21.05 0.01
N ASP A 219 -2.82 21.16 -1.14
CA ASP A 219 -3.74 22.28 -1.41
C ASP A 219 -5.10 22.02 -0.70
N PRO A 220 -5.79 23.06 -0.19
CA PRO A 220 -7.09 22.89 0.44
C PRO A 220 -8.19 22.35 -0.49
N ALA A 221 -7.98 22.34 -1.81
CA ALA A 221 -8.84 21.65 -2.78
C ALA A 221 -8.68 20.11 -2.72
N ASP A 222 -7.53 19.63 -2.27
CA ASP A 222 -7.19 18.21 -2.26
C ASP A 222 -7.42 17.58 -0.88
N ASP A 223 -6.89 18.19 0.19
CA ASP A 223 -6.89 17.62 1.55
C ASP A 223 -7.53 18.55 2.61
N GLY A 224 -8.05 19.72 2.25
CA GLY A 224 -8.47 20.75 3.20
C GLY A 224 -9.94 21.15 3.11
N PHE A 225 -10.21 22.42 3.46
CA PHE A 225 -11.58 22.95 3.68
C PHE A 225 -12.50 22.90 2.46
N LYS A 226 -11.99 22.71 1.25
CA LYS A 226 -12.82 22.51 0.05
C LYS A 226 -13.49 21.14 0.02
N LYS A 227 -12.95 20.16 0.75
CA LYS A 227 -13.53 18.82 0.88
C LYS A 227 -14.56 18.75 2.03
N GLY A 228 -14.46 19.63 3.03
CA GLY A 228 -15.34 19.63 4.17
C GLY A 228 -14.73 20.30 5.39
N LYS A 229 -15.29 20.02 6.57
CA LYS A 229 -14.75 20.54 7.82
C LYS A 229 -13.35 20.01 8.07
N THR A 230 -12.46 20.90 8.50
CA THR A 230 -11.08 20.55 8.85
C THR A 230 -10.98 20.12 10.32
N TYR A 231 -9.92 19.42 10.64
CA TYR A 231 -9.58 19.02 12.00
C TYR A 231 -9.44 20.26 12.91
N PRO A 232 -10.00 20.26 14.13
CA PRO A 232 -10.59 19.14 14.88
C PRO A 232 -12.11 18.92 14.68
N ASP A 233 -12.78 19.69 13.84
CA ASP A 233 -14.23 19.63 13.62
C ASP A 233 -14.64 18.67 12.50
N GLY A 234 -13.70 18.18 11.75
CA GLY A 234 -13.86 17.23 10.65
C GLY A 234 -12.57 16.52 10.28
N PRO A 235 -12.62 15.62 9.30
CA PRO A 235 -11.50 14.71 8.97
C PRO A 235 -10.43 15.34 8.08
N TRP A 236 -10.63 16.58 7.57
CA TRP A 236 -9.74 17.20 6.59
C TRP A 236 -8.65 18.03 7.24
N GLY A 237 -7.51 18.20 6.55
CA GLY A 237 -6.33 18.92 7.04
C GLY A 237 -6.61 20.39 7.35
N PRO A 238 -6.19 20.92 8.52
CA PRO A 238 -6.24 22.34 8.84
C PRO A 238 -5.14 23.10 8.09
N GLU A 239 -5.10 24.43 8.21
CA GLU A 239 -4.16 25.28 7.46
C GLU A 239 -2.68 25.03 7.75
N SER A 240 -2.37 24.49 8.91
CA SER A 240 -1.02 24.11 9.33
C SER A 240 -0.63 22.67 8.99
N HIS A 241 -1.54 21.88 8.41
CA HIS A 241 -1.25 20.51 7.98
C HIS A 241 -0.05 20.42 7.06
N ILE A 242 0.89 19.52 7.35
CA ILE A 242 2.10 19.29 6.55
C ILE A 242 2.24 17.79 6.28
N GLN A 243 2.22 17.40 5.03
CA GLN A 243 2.46 16.03 4.61
C GLN A 243 3.96 15.76 4.53
N ARG A 244 4.52 14.98 5.47
CA ARG A 244 5.90 14.47 5.46
C ARG A 244 6.05 13.35 4.43
N GLY A 245 7.26 12.81 4.28
CA GLY A 245 7.52 11.61 3.47
C GLY A 245 8.89 11.55 2.86
N GLY A 246 9.24 10.40 2.27
CA GLY A 246 10.45 10.22 1.47
C GLY A 246 10.32 10.77 0.04
N VAL A 247 11.41 11.29 -0.53
CA VAL A 247 11.50 11.71 -1.95
C VAL A 247 12.44 10.83 -2.76
N VAL A 248 12.80 9.68 -2.21
CA VAL A 248 13.60 8.64 -2.87
C VAL A 248 12.92 8.14 -4.16
N TYR A 249 13.69 7.65 -5.12
CA TYR A 249 13.17 7.09 -6.38
C TYR A 249 13.00 5.57 -6.25
N ASP A 250 12.18 5.14 -5.30
CA ASP A 250 11.91 3.73 -4.99
C ASP A 250 11.27 2.96 -6.16
N PHE A 251 10.58 3.65 -7.07
CA PHE A 251 10.14 3.08 -8.35
C PHE A 251 11.29 2.67 -9.28
N ARG A 252 12.55 3.05 -8.96
CA ARG A 252 13.78 2.52 -9.57
C ARG A 252 14.31 1.33 -8.77
N VAL A 253 14.50 1.55 -7.46
CA VAL A 253 14.96 0.53 -6.50
C VAL A 253 14.43 0.91 -5.11
N PRO A 254 13.54 0.13 -4.49
CA PRO A 254 13.17 0.26 -3.08
C PRO A 254 14.22 -0.37 -2.17
N GLY A 255 14.04 -0.27 -0.85
CA GLY A 255 14.98 -0.77 0.14
C GLY A 255 16.16 0.17 0.40
N ASP A 256 17.20 -0.31 1.03
CA ASP A 256 18.39 0.51 1.32
C ASP A 256 19.05 0.99 0.01
N PRO A 257 19.11 2.31 -0.27
CA PRO A 257 19.77 2.83 -1.45
C PRO A 257 21.24 2.38 -1.61
N LEU A 258 21.89 1.96 -0.52
CA LEU A 258 23.27 1.54 -0.51
C LEU A 258 23.48 0.04 -0.77
N THR A 259 22.39 -0.75 -0.76
CA THR A 259 22.42 -2.21 -1.06
C THR A 259 21.35 -2.60 -2.09
N PRO A 260 21.34 -2.00 -3.29
CA PRO A 260 20.26 -2.16 -4.26
C PRO A 260 20.19 -3.60 -4.82
N GLY A 261 19.23 -4.39 -4.34
CA GLY A 261 18.98 -5.76 -4.80
C GLY A 261 19.67 -6.86 -3.99
N TRP A 262 20.25 -6.52 -2.84
CA TRP A 262 20.77 -7.47 -1.84
C TRP A 262 20.63 -6.91 -0.44
N ALA A 263 20.36 -7.77 0.53
CA ALA A 263 20.04 -7.35 1.89
C ALA A 263 21.19 -6.65 2.63
N SER A 264 20.88 -5.62 3.38
CA SER A 264 21.76 -4.83 4.24
C SER A 264 22.08 -5.55 5.57
N VAL A 265 22.56 -6.80 5.45
CA VAL A 265 22.98 -7.62 6.61
C VAL A 265 24.38 -7.20 7.11
N PRO A 266 24.80 -7.62 8.33
CA PRO A 266 26.15 -7.35 8.82
C PRO A 266 27.24 -7.81 7.83
N GLY A 267 28.11 -6.87 7.41
CA GLY A 267 29.15 -7.13 6.44
C GLY A 267 28.74 -7.04 4.96
N ALA A 268 27.50 -6.71 4.67
CA ALA A 268 27.06 -6.48 3.28
C ALA A 268 27.89 -5.36 2.62
N LYS A 269 28.24 -5.56 1.36
CA LYS A 269 28.91 -4.53 0.55
C LYS A 269 27.91 -3.41 0.26
N ARG A 270 28.29 -2.18 0.54
CA ARG A 270 27.52 -0.98 0.19
C ARG A 270 28.15 -0.27 -1.01
N ILE A 271 27.30 0.27 -1.88
CA ILE A 271 27.73 1.21 -2.92
C ILE A 271 27.91 2.61 -2.31
N ALA A 272 28.61 3.49 -3.01
CA ALA A 272 28.65 4.89 -2.61
C ALA A 272 27.29 5.56 -2.87
N ALA A 273 26.90 6.51 -2.03
CA ALA A 273 25.63 7.24 -2.20
C ALA A 273 25.52 7.92 -3.58
N ALA A 274 26.65 8.40 -4.13
CA ALA A 274 26.70 9.01 -5.47
C ALA A 274 26.37 8.01 -6.61
N ASP A 275 26.50 6.70 -6.36
CA ASP A 275 26.19 5.64 -7.32
C ASP A 275 24.75 5.10 -7.15
N ALA A 276 24.05 5.54 -6.12
CA ALA A 276 22.70 5.08 -5.81
C ALA A 276 21.67 5.78 -6.70
N ILE A 277 21.14 5.06 -7.70
CA ILE A 277 20.20 5.59 -8.70
C ILE A 277 18.83 5.99 -8.13
N SER A 278 18.53 5.58 -6.90
CA SER A 278 17.29 5.92 -6.19
C SER A 278 17.41 7.20 -5.36
N LEU A 279 18.60 7.76 -5.13
CA LEU A 279 18.77 8.98 -4.34
C LEU A 279 18.60 10.23 -5.19
N PRO A 280 17.73 11.20 -4.78
CA PRO A 280 17.63 12.50 -5.40
C PRO A 280 18.90 13.33 -5.23
N THR A 281 19.18 14.20 -6.20
CA THR A 281 20.22 15.24 -6.12
C THR A 281 19.64 16.63 -5.89
N ILE A 282 18.30 16.75 -5.84
CA ILE A 282 17.56 18.00 -5.65
C ILE A 282 17.14 18.17 -4.19
N MET A 283 17.21 19.40 -3.67
CA MET A 283 16.64 19.75 -2.37
C MET A 283 15.11 19.71 -2.42
N SER A 284 14.47 19.15 -1.38
CA SER A 284 13.02 19.07 -1.24
C SER A 284 12.57 19.39 0.18
N ALA A 285 11.49 20.17 0.31
CA ALA A 285 10.86 20.44 1.60
C ALA A 285 9.33 20.46 1.49
N PRO A 286 8.61 19.92 2.52
CA PRO A 286 7.16 20.03 2.58
C PRO A 286 6.73 21.39 3.12
N LEU A 287 5.55 21.86 2.72
CA LEU A 287 4.92 23.06 3.28
C LEU A 287 3.47 22.80 3.68
N SER A 288 3.00 23.56 4.67
CA SER A 288 1.57 23.74 4.89
C SER A 288 0.98 24.61 3.77
N TRP A 289 -0.35 24.50 3.53
CA TRP A 289 -0.97 25.43 2.58
C TRP A 289 -1.03 26.85 3.13
N ARG A 290 -0.96 27.05 4.47
CA ARG A 290 -0.75 28.36 5.08
C ARG A 290 0.56 29.01 4.62
N ASP A 291 1.64 28.24 4.63
CA ASP A 291 2.96 28.72 4.22
C ASP A 291 3.06 28.87 2.69
N ALA A 292 2.53 27.89 1.95
CA ALA A 292 2.48 27.95 0.48
C ALA A 292 1.71 29.17 -0.03
N ARG A 293 0.65 29.59 0.68
CA ARG A 293 -0.13 30.79 0.36
C ARG A 293 0.75 32.04 0.28
N VAL A 294 1.70 32.23 1.22
CA VAL A 294 2.59 33.41 1.23
C VAL A 294 3.44 33.46 -0.04
N ILE A 295 3.92 32.31 -0.49
CA ILE A 295 4.70 32.20 -1.73
C ILE A 295 3.80 32.41 -2.94
N LEU A 296 2.59 31.86 -2.96
CA LEU A 296 1.62 32.03 -4.06
C LEU A 296 1.18 33.51 -4.21
N GLU A 297 1.01 34.24 -3.11
CA GLU A 297 0.70 35.69 -3.12
C GLU A 297 1.83 36.50 -3.73
N ALA A 298 3.07 36.03 -3.66
CA ALA A 298 4.24 36.66 -4.27
C ALA A 298 4.41 36.35 -5.77
N MET A 299 3.67 35.37 -6.31
CA MET A 299 3.78 34.98 -7.72
C MET A 299 3.38 36.13 -8.67
N ARG A 300 4.07 36.22 -9.78
CA ARG A 300 3.78 37.17 -10.89
C ARG A 300 3.56 36.32 -12.16
N GLY A 301 3.63 36.98 -13.31
CA GLY A 301 3.47 36.32 -14.61
C GLY A 301 2.01 35.96 -14.94
N PRO A 302 1.79 35.07 -15.91
CA PRO A 302 0.45 34.67 -16.35
C PRO A 302 -0.33 33.94 -15.28
N GLU A 303 -1.66 33.93 -15.44
CA GLU A 303 -2.53 33.04 -14.65
C GLU A 303 -2.20 31.59 -14.96
N ALA A 304 -2.17 30.77 -13.92
CA ALA A 304 -2.02 29.33 -14.07
C ALA A 304 -3.25 28.74 -14.77
N PRO A 305 -3.11 27.67 -15.54
CA PRO A 305 -4.24 26.96 -16.15
C PRO A 305 -5.36 26.67 -15.15
N SER A 306 -6.60 26.61 -15.62
CA SER A 306 -7.75 26.34 -14.75
C SER A 306 -7.62 25.03 -13.96
N SER A 307 -6.98 24.01 -14.54
CA SER A 307 -6.69 22.72 -13.88
C SER A 307 -5.64 22.83 -12.76
N TRP A 308 -4.85 23.90 -12.72
CA TRP A 308 -3.87 24.14 -11.66
C TRP A 308 -4.39 25.05 -10.56
N GLN A 309 -5.55 25.71 -10.75
CA GLN A 309 -6.16 26.53 -9.71
C GLN A 309 -6.52 25.65 -8.51
N GLY A 310 -6.15 26.12 -7.32
CA GLY A 310 -6.38 25.40 -6.08
C GLY A 310 -7.58 25.93 -5.29
N GLY A 311 -7.62 25.58 -3.99
CA GLY A 311 -8.71 25.92 -3.09
C GLY A 311 -8.58 27.25 -2.38
N LEU A 312 -7.42 27.93 -2.40
CA LEU A 312 -7.25 29.22 -1.75
C LEU A 312 -8.06 30.30 -2.48
N PRO A 313 -8.58 31.32 -1.75
CA PRO A 313 -9.43 32.39 -2.31
C PRO A 313 -8.58 33.43 -3.07
N MET A 314 -7.82 32.98 -4.05
CA MET A 314 -6.96 33.81 -4.89
C MET A 314 -6.76 33.14 -6.25
N THR A 315 -6.39 33.95 -7.27
CA THR A 315 -5.96 33.44 -8.57
C THR A 315 -4.51 32.97 -8.47
N TYR A 316 -4.24 31.72 -8.76
CA TYR A 316 -2.87 31.18 -8.80
C TYR A 316 -2.19 31.64 -10.09
N ARG A 317 -0.94 32.08 -9.96
CA ARG A 317 -0.09 32.54 -11.06
C ARG A 317 1.16 31.68 -11.12
N THR A 318 1.71 31.51 -12.30
CA THR A 318 2.86 30.62 -12.51
C THR A 318 4.18 31.19 -11.99
N GLY A 319 4.28 32.51 -11.82
CA GLY A 319 5.54 33.11 -11.41
C GLY A 319 6.39 33.61 -12.59
N PRO A 320 7.67 33.94 -12.42
CA PRO A 320 8.41 33.78 -11.15
C PRO A 320 7.89 34.69 -10.04
N SER A 321 8.24 34.34 -8.78
CA SER A 321 7.91 35.16 -7.61
C SER A 321 8.59 36.53 -7.67
N SER A 322 7.96 37.55 -7.05
CA SER A 322 8.47 38.93 -7.01
C SER A 322 9.72 39.10 -6.16
N ALA A 323 9.97 38.14 -5.25
CA ALA A 323 11.17 38.06 -4.43
C ALA A 323 11.69 36.65 -4.47
N PRO A 324 13.01 36.43 -4.38
CA PRO A 324 13.56 35.06 -4.29
C PRO A 324 13.24 34.45 -2.93
N ALA A 325 13.05 33.15 -2.91
CA ALA A 325 13.03 32.35 -1.67
C ALA A 325 14.43 31.81 -1.37
N HIS A 326 14.79 31.80 -0.10
CA HIS A 326 15.97 31.12 0.41
C HIS A 326 15.53 29.75 0.95
N MET A 327 16.11 28.68 0.44
CA MET A 327 15.86 27.32 0.84
C MET A 327 17.18 26.70 1.31
N LEU A 328 17.21 26.26 2.58
CA LEU A 328 18.31 25.53 3.19
C LEU A 328 17.81 24.16 3.67
N VAL A 329 18.49 23.11 3.26
CA VAL A 329 18.25 21.73 3.74
C VAL A 329 19.59 21.14 4.17
N ARG A 330 19.64 20.61 5.40
CA ARG A 330 20.80 19.87 5.91
C ARG A 330 20.29 18.56 6.49
N MET A 331 20.72 17.47 5.90
CA MET A 331 20.36 16.11 6.31
C MET A 331 21.52 15.44 7.03
N ASP A 332 21.19 14.59 7.99
CA ASP A 332 22.07 13.61 8.59
C ASP A 332 21.84 12.25 7.91
N ASP A 333 22.66 11.95 6.91
CA ASP A 333 22.58 10.74 6.06
C ASP A 333 23.27 9.55 6.74
N GLY A 334 22.87 9.25 7.98
CA GLY A 334 23.47 8.17 8.78
C GLY A 334 22.91 6.79 8.44
N VAL A 335 23.76 5.77 8.57
CA VAL A 335 23.33 4.36 8.56
C VAL A 335 22.85 3.98 9.96
N ARG A 336 21.57 3.61 10.07
CA ARG A 336 20.88 3.38 11.36
C ARG A 336 20.22 2.00 11.39
N PRO A 337 19.99 1.43 12.59
CA PRO A 337 19.27 0.19 12.74
C PRO A 337 17.77 0.40 12.51
N ILE A 338 17.13 -0.60 11.89
CA ILE A 338 15.69 -0.79 11.81
C ILE A 338 15.36 -2.21 12.25
N TRP A 339 14.12 -2.46 12.68
CA TRP A 339 13.78 -3.72 13.37
C TRP A 339 12.51 -4.36 12.82
N THR A 340 12.66 -5.41 12.05
CA THR A 340 11.55 -6.27 11.62
C THR A 340 11.17 -7.23 12.74
N VAL A 341 9.90 -7.30 13.12
CA VAL A 341 9.41 -8.32 14.05
C VAL A 341 8.70 -9.40 13.27
N THR A 342 9.14 -10.65 13.43
CA THR A 342 8.47 -11.80 12.83
C THR A 342 8.00 -12.79 13.88
N ALA A 343 6.91 -13.51 13.57
CA ALA A 343 6.41 -14.59 14.41
C ALA A 343 5.72 -15.66 13.55
N ARG A 344 5.57 -16.85 14.11
CA ARG A 344 5.00 -17.99 13.38
C ARG A 344 3.90 -18.67 14.17
N LEU A 345 2.85 -19.06 13.47
CA LEU A 345 1.90 -20.08 13.89
C LEU A 345 2.15 -21.31 13.02
N SER A 346 2.88 -22.28 13.57
CA SER A 346 3.37 -23.43 12.81
C SER A 346 2.24 -24.31 12.31
N GLY A 347 2.32 -24.69 11.04
CA GLY A 347 1.43 -25.64 10.38
C GLY A 347 1.68 -27.07 10.85
N THR A 348 0.62 -27.87 10.83
CA THR A 348 0.66 -29.27 11.32
C THR A 348 0.93 -30.30 10.22
N ILE A 349 0.72 -29.95 8.94
CA ILE A 349 0.82 -30.89 7.81
C ILE A 349 1.90 -30.41 6.83
N HIS A 350 1.86 -29.14 6.44
CA HIS A 350 2.80 -28.52 5.50
C HIS A 350 3.47 -27.30 6.17
N PRO A 351 4.31 -27.49 7.20
CA PRO A 351 4.87 -26.39 7.97
C PRO A 351 5.80 -25.49 7.15
N ASP A 352 6.34 -25.97 6.06
CA ASP A 352 7.20 -25.25 5.11
C ASP A 352 6.44 -24.36 4.10
N GLN A 353 5.13 -24.56 3.94
CA GLN A 353 4.28 -23.70 3.13
C GLN A 353 3.76 -22.55 3.98
N LEU A 354 3.97 -21.31 3.52
CA LEU A 354 3.80 -20.10 4.31
C LEU A 354 2.66 -19.21 3.77
N VAL A 355 1.76 -18.82 4.64
CA VAL A 355 0.88 -17.65 4.41
C VAL A 355 1.44 -16.52 5.25
N ILE A 356 1.90 -15.45 4.61
CA ILE A 356 2.51 -14.33 5.33
C ILE A 356 1.47 -13.21 5.45
N VAL A 357 1.28 -12.69 6.67
CA VAL A 357 0.46 -11.52 6.97
C VAL A 357 1.38 -10.41 7.45
N GLY A 358 1.30 -9.24 6.85
CA GLY A 358 2.25 -8.17 7.14
C GLY A 358 1.64 -6.78 7.13
N ASN A 359 2.26 -5.91 7.93
CA ASN A 359 1.97 -4.49 8.05
C ASN A 359 3.20 -3.79 8.61
N HIS A 360 3.46 -2.53 8.23
CA HIS A 360 4.51 -1.75 8.88
C HIS A 360 4.03 -1.10 10.18
N ARG A 361 4.97 -0.63 11.00
CA ARG A 361 4.66 0.01 12.28
C ARG A 361 5.25 1.41 12.40
N ASP A 362 6.29 1.74 11.63
CA ASP A 362 6.89 3.08 11.64
C ASP A 362 5.94 4.10 11.04
N ALA A 363 6.01 5.35 11.51
CA ALA A 363 5.16 6.44 11.05
C ALA A 363 5.92 7.77 11.03
N TRP A 364 5.49 8.72 10.20
CA TRP A 364 6.08 10.07 10.19
C TRP A 364 5.80 10.89 11.44
N ALA A 365 4.77 10.53 12.21
CA ALA A 365 4.39 11.14 13.47
C ALA A 365 3.75 10.09 14.39
N PHE A 366 2.44 10.20 14.66
CA PHE A 366 1.69 9.26 15.50
C PHE A 366 1.07 8.11 14.72
N GLY A 367 0.89 8.26 13.42
CA GLY A 367 0.43 7.20 12.54
C GLY A 367 -0.92 6.59 12.91
N GLY A 368 -1.93 7.41 13.14
CA GLY A 368 -3.24 6.92 13.58
C GLY A 368 -3.95 6.04 12.55
N VAL A 369 -3.95 6.45 11.30
CA VAL A 369 -4.37 5.62 10.17
C VAL A 369 -3.16 4.86 9.65
N ASP A 370 -2.11 5.59 9.32
CA ASP A 370 -0.91 5.13 8.64
C ASP A 370 0.29 5.05 9.60
N PRO A 371 0.67 3.82 10.06
CA PRO A 371 0.05 2.51 9.78
C PRO A 371 -0.62 1.85 10.99
N SER A 372 -0.78 2.55 12.13
CA SER A 372 -1.21 1.92 13.38
C SER A 372 -2.59 1.29 13.29
N SER A 373 -3.45 1.72 12.34
CA SER A 373 -4.72 1.05 12.08
C SER A 373 -4.53 -0.39 11.57
N GLY A 374 -3.56 -0.62 10.69
CA GLY A 374 -3.16 -1.94 10.21
C GLY A 374 -2.50 -2.77 11.29
N THR A 375 -1.53 -2.18 12.02
CA THR A 375 -0.86 -2.86 13.14
C THR A 375 -1.88 -3.28 14.22
N ALA A 376 -2.84 -2.43 14.59
CA ALA A 376 -3.87 -2.78 15.59
C ALA A 376 -4.77 -3.92 15.12
N SER A 377 -5.15 -3.93 13.83
CA SER A 377 -5.90 -5.04 13.21
C SER A 377 -5.10 -6.33 13.19
N MET A 378 -3.80 -6.28 12.87
CA MET A 378 -2.89 -7.43 12.89
C MET A 378 -2.68 -7.97 14.31
N MET A 379 -2.58 -7.10 15.33
CA MET A 379 -2.50 -7.53 16.74
C MET A 379 -3.75 -8.32 17.17
N GLU A 380 -4.95 -7.90 16.73
CA GLU A 380 -6.18 -8.64 17.01
C GLU A 380 -6.27 -9.95 16.23
N LEU A 381 -5.78 -10.00 15.00
CA LEU A 381 -5.63 -11.22 14.24
C LEU A 381 -4.70 -12.21 14.96
N ALA A 382 -3.50 -11.77 15.34
CA ALA A 382 -2.50 -12.57 16.03
C ALA A 382 -3.03 -13.11 17.36
N ARG A 383 -3.69 -12.26 18.16
CA ARG A 383 -4.32 -12.65 19.43
C ARG A 383 -5.40 -13.72 19.22
N SER A 384 -6.23 -13.55 18.20
CA SER A 384 -7.36 -14.44 17.93
C SER A 384 -6.90 -15.81 17.44
N LEU A 385 -5.93 -15.86 16.51
CA LEU A 385 -5.36 -17.13 16.04
C LEU A 385 -4.54 -17.81 17.16
N GLY A 386 -3.82 -17.05 17.96
CA GLY A 386 -3.10 -17.56 19.13
C GLY A 386 -4.05 -18.18 20.18
N ALA A 387 -5.23 -17.57 20.38
CA ALA A 387 -6.25 -18.13 21.28
C ALA A 387 -6.80 -19.48 20.78
N LEU A 388 -6.93 -19.67 19.48
CA LEU A 388 -7.28 -20.97 18.88
C LEU A 388 -6.13 -21.97 19.03
N ALA A 389 -4.90 -21.55 18.79
CA ALA A 389 -3.72 -22.40 18.93
C ALA A 389 -3.53 -22.92 20.35
N LYS A 390 -3.79 -22.09 21.38
CA LYS A 390 -3.80 -22.52 22.80
C LYS A 390 -4.85 -23.58 23.12
N GLN A 391 -5.89 -23.71 22.30
CA GLN A 391 -6.90 -24.75 22.39
C GLN A 391 -6.57 -25.99 21.52
N GLY A 392 -5.34 -26.05 20.96
CA GLY A 392 -4.90 -27.14 20.09
C GLY A 392 -5.38 -27.04 18.64
N ILE A 393 -5.99 -25.91 18.24
CA ILE A 393 -6.48 -25.70 16.88
C ILE A 393 -5.40 -24.97 16.11
N ARG A 394 -4.74 -25.68 15.20
CA ARG A 394 -3.64 -25.18 14.40
C ARG A 394 -3.92 -25.35 12.91
N PRO A 395 -3.40 -24.45 12.05
CA PRO A 395 -3.56 -24.57 10.60
C PRO A 395 -2.77 -25.75 10.04
N LYS A 396 -3.06 -26.15 8.80
CA LYS A 396 -2.28 -27.16 8.08
C LYS A 396 -0.95 -26.60 7.59
N ARG A 397 -0.95 -25.35 7.05
CA ARG A 397 0.22 -24.58 6.60
C ARG A 397 0.56 -23.52 7.63
N SER A 398 1.80 -23.08 7.69
CA SER A 398 2.21 -22.04 8.64
C SER A 398 1.65 -20.69 8.27
N ILE A 399 1.25 -19.91 9.29
CA ILE A 399 0.95 -18.48 9.15
C ILE A 399 2.10 -17.72 9.80
N VAL A 400 2.74 -16.83 9.02
CA VAL A 400 3.84 -15.97 9.48
C VAL A 400 3.29 -14.56 9.63
N PHE A 401 3.56 -13.93 10.77
CA PHE A 401 3.26 -12.53 11.05
C PHE A 401 4.53 -11.73 10.86
N ALA A 402 4.43 -10.57 10.20
CA ALA A 402 5.55 -9.66 9.99
C ALA A 402 5.12 -8.21 10.28
N SER A 403 5.80 -7.57 11.22
CA SER A 403 5.70 -6.14 11.48
C SER A 403 6.95 -5.48 10.94
N TRP A 404 6.77 -4.78 9.82
CA TRP A 404 7.84 -4.11 9.09
C TRP A 404 8.24 -2.79 9.74
N ASP A 405 9.39 -2.27 9.34
CA ASP A 405 9.97 -1.02 9.81
C ASP A 405 10.52 -0.22 8.62
N ALA A 406 10.53 1.10 8.73
CA ALA A 406 11.04 2.00 7.70
C ALA A 406 10.37 1.80 6.32
N GLU A 407 9.10 1.43 6.32
CA GLU A 407 8.28 1.43 5.10
C GLU A 407 8.21 2.83 4.54
N GLU A 408 7.91 3.81 5.39
CA GLU A 408 7.73 5.23 5.10
C GLU A 408 8.96 5.88 4.43
N PHE A 409 10.11 5.28 4.58
CA PHE A 409 11.33 5.76 3.93
C PHE A 409 11.45 5.25 2.51
N THR A 410 11.36 3.97 2.28
CA THR A 410 11.46 3.34 0.95
C THR A 410 11.14 1.84 0.98
N LEU A 411 10.05 1.42 1.64
CA LEU A 411 9.65 0.02 1.80
C LEU A 411 10.79 -0.83 2.38
N THR A 412 11.53 -0.28 3.36
CA THR A 412 12.91 -0.72 3.60
C THR A 412 12.97 -2.10 4.22
N SER A 413 12.37 -2.33 5.41
CA SER A 413 12.61 -3.60 6.07
C SER A 413 11.98 -4.80 5.38
N SER A 414 10.81 -4.63 4.74
CA SER A 414 10.22 -5.69 3.94
C SER A 414 11.09 -6.07 2.74
N THR A 415 11.71 -5.06 2.09
CA THR A 415 12.64 -5.27 0.98
C THR A 415 13.89 -6.00 1.46
N GLU A 416 14.56 -5.52 2.50
CA GLU A 416 15.76 -6.13 3.05
C GLU A 416 15.53 -7.57 3.52
N TRP A 417 14.39 -7.81 4.20
CA TRP A 417 14.00 -9.14 4.65
C TRP A 417 13.69 -10.07 3.47
N GLY A 418 12.95 -9.58 2.47
CA GLY A 418 12.62 -10.34 1.27
C GLY A 418 13.86 -10.71 0.44
N GLU A 419 14.82 -9.79 0.31
CA GLU A 419 16.10 -10.04 -0.35
C GLU A 419 16.96 -11.03 0.43
N GLN A 420 17.03 -10.90 1.76
CA GLN A 420 17.77 -11.80 2.65
C GLN A 420 17.27 -13.24 2.54
N HIS A 421 15.96 -13.44 2.52
CA HIS A 421 15.32 -14.75 2.56
C HIS A 421 14.83 -15.25 1.19
N ALA A 422 15.24 -14.58 0.09
CA ALA A 422 14.72 -14.87 -1.25
C ALA A 422 14.81 -16.35 -1.65
N SER A 423 15.92 -17.03 -1.30
CA SER A 423 16.11 -18.46 -1.61
C SER A 423 15.23 -19.37 -0.75
N GLU A 424 14.93 -18.98 0.50
CA GLU A 424 14.12 -19.75 1.43
C GLU A 424 12.62 -19.59 1.13
N LEU A 425 12.22 -18.43 0.61
CA LEU A 425 10.83 -18.10 0.29
C LEU A 425 10.40 -18.67 -1.07
N ALA A 426 11.35 -18.87 -1.98
CA ALA A 426 11.06 -19.32 -3.35
C ALA A 426 10.31 -20.66 -3.38
N GLY A 427 9.07 -20.64 -3.89
CA GLY A 427 8.21 -21.83 -4.00
C GLY A 427 7.59 -22.32 -2.67
N HIS A 428 7.78 -21.56 -1.58
CA HIS A 428 7.22 -21.88 -0.26
C HIS A 428 6.10 -20.92 0.18
N VAL A 429 6.04 -19.72 -0.35
CA VAL A 429 5.04 -18.73 0.04
C VAL A 429 3.79 -18.87 -0.81
N VAL A 430 2.68 -19.22 -0.16
CA VAL A 430 1.35 -19.34 -0.77
C VAL A 430 0.83 -17.98 -1.20
N ALA A 431 0.88 -17.01 -0.27
CA ALA A 431 0.52 -15.62 -0.53
C ALA A 431 1.10 -14.71 0.57
N TYR A 432 1.32 -13.43 0.21
CA TYR A 432 1.53 -12.34 1.13
C TYR A 432 0.26 -11.48 1.22
N LEU A 433 -0.26 -11.34 2.42
CA LEU A 433 -1.48 -10.60 2.72
C LEU A 433 -1.13 -9.31 3.44
N ASN A 434 -1.19 -8.20 2.71
CA ASN A 434 -0.89 -6.86 3.19
C ASN A 434 -2.13 -6.17 3.75
N VAL A 435 -1.97 -5.42 4.81
CA VAL A 435 -2.95 -4.44 5.27
C VAL A 435 -2.16 -3.28 5.86
N ASP A 436 -1.86 -2.31 5.05
CA ASP A 436 -1.15 -1.09 5.42
C ASP A 436 -2.08 -0.16 6.22
N ASN A 437 -2.84 0.65 5.53
CA ASN A 437 -3.88 1.52 6.08
C ASN A 437 -5.19 0.74 6.25
N SER A 438 -5.35 0.04 7.37
CA SER A 438 -6.51 -0.83 7.60
C SER A 438 -7.82 -0.05 7.55
N VAL A 439 -7.88 1.10 8.25
CA VAL A 439 -9.12 1.83 8.44
C VAL A 439 -8.90 3.34 8.44
N SER A 440 -9.51 4.03 7.49
CA SER A 440 -9.76 5.48 7.53
C SER A 440 -11.26 5.82 7.37
N GLY A 441 -12.11 4.79 7.32
CA GLY A 441 -13.57 4.91 7.12
C GLY A 441 -14.23 3.55 6.96
N SER A 442 -15.30 3.48 6.15
CA SER A 442 -16.16 2.29 6.04
C SER A 442 -16.21 1.67 4.64
N SER A 443 -15.55 2.26 3.64
CA SER A 443 -15.60 1.79 2.25
C SER A 443 -14.53 0.73 2.00
N PHE A 444 -14.94 -0.53 1.86
CA PHE A 444 -14.03 -1.64 1.57
C PHE A 444 -13.39 -1.51 0.19
N GLY A 445 -12.10 -1.79 0.12
CA GLY A 445 -11.30 -1.95 -1.09
C GLY A 445 -10.29 -3.08 -0.94
N ALA A 446 -10.02 -3.79 -2.05
CA ALA A 446 -8.97 -4.78 -2.14
C ALA A 446 -8.24 -4.68 -3.47
N SER A 447 -6.93 -4.86 -3.46
CA SER A 447 -6.09 -5.02 -4.66
C SER A 447 -5.33 -6.33 -4.55
N ALA A 448 -5.38 -7.18 -5.58
CA ALA A 448 -4.72 -8.48 -5.54
C ALA A 448 -4.32 -8.97 -6.93
N VAL A 449 -3.37 -9.90 -6.98
CA VAL A 449 -3.18 -10.71 -8.18
C VAL A 449 -4.44 -11.56 -8.43
N PRO A 450 -4.82 -11.78 -9.69
CA PRO A 450 -6.12 -12.40 -10.01
C PRO A 450 -6.31 -13.82 -9.45
N SER A 451 -5.22 -14.54 -9.15
CA SER A 451 -5.31 -15.88 -8.54
C SER A 451 -5.94 -15.89 -7.15
N LEU A 452 -5.97 -14.75 -6.44
CA LEU A 452 -6.58 -14.58 -5.12
C LEU A 452 -8.04 -14.07 -5.16
N ASN A 453 -8.57 -13.66 -6.32
CA ASN A 453 -9.90 -13.03 -6.43
C ASN A 453 -11.00 -13.86 -5.75
N ARG A 454 -10.98 -15.17 -5.97
CA ARG A 454 -12.03 -16.07 -5.48
C ARG A 454 -12.00 -16.20 -3.96
N VAL A 455 -10.83 -16.40 -3.35
CA VAL A 455 -10.72 -16.53 -1.90
C VAL A 455 -11.11 -15.24 -1.18
N VAL A 456 -10.76 -14.07 -1.76
CA VAL A 456 -11.15 -12.76 -1.22
C VAL A 456 -12.65 -12.54 -1.31
N ALA A 457 -13.27 -12.82 -2.46
CA ALA A 457 -14.70 -12.67 -2.65
C ALA A 457 -15.51 -13.59 -1.72
N GLU A 458 -15.13 -14.87 -1.63
CA GLU A 458 -15.78 -15.84 -0.75
C GLU A 458 -15.60 -15.48 0.75
N ALA A 459 -14.45 -14.92 1.16
CA ALA A 459 -14.23 -14.43 2.53
C ALA A 459 -15.06 -13.18 2.84
N ALA A 460 -15.12 -12.22 1.90
CA ALA A 460 -15.94 -11.03 2.02
C ALA A 460 -17.45 -11.32 2.11
N ASP A 461 -17.89 -12.50 1.64
CA ASP A 461 -19.27 -12.96 1.75
C ASP A 461 -19.65 -13.47 3.15
N VAL A 462 -18.69 -13.86 3.98
CA VAL A 462 -18.96 -14.39 5.33
C VAL A 462 -18.68 -13.39 6.45
N VAL A 463 -17.82 -12.39 6.21
CA VAL A 463 -17.52 -11.37 7.21
C VAL A 463 -18.54 -10.24 7.14
N ILE A 464 -19.07 -9.88 8.31
CA ILE A 464 -20.14 -8.87 8.42
C ILE A 464 -19.55 -7.47 8.46
N ASP A 465 -20.06 -6.60 7.60
CA ASP A 465 -19.82 -5.16 7.62
C ASP A 465 -20.52 -4.53 8.85
N PRO A 466 -19.76 -3.79 9.68
CA PRO A 466 -20.27 -3.29 10.97
C PRO A 466 -21.48 -2.33 10.90
N ASP A 467 -21.57 -1.55 9.83
CA ASP A 467 -22.61 -0.53 9.71
C ASP A 467 -23.89 -1.07 9.06
N SER A 468 -23.74 -1.88 8.02
CA SER A 468 -24.91 -2.39 7.29
C SER A 468 -25.48 -3.68 7.88
N GLY A 469 -24.70 -4.41 8.72
CA GLY A 469 -25.08 -5.72 9.23
C GLY A 469 -25.18 -6.82 8.16
N ARG A 470 -24.73 -6.54 6.93
CA ARG A 470 -24.64 -7.47 5.80
C ARG A 470 -23.23 -7.97 5.64
N SER A 471 -22.99 -8.93 4.75
CA SER A 471 -21.60 -9.26 4.38
C SER A 471 -20.89 -8.07 3.72
N ILE A 472 -19.56 -7.99 3.87
CA ILE A 472 -18.73 -6.95 3.23
C ILE A 472 -18.99 -6.94 1.72
N ALA A 473 -19.07 -8.10 1.07
CA ALA A 473 -19.36 -8.20 -0.37
C ALA A 473 -20.74 -7.60 -0.71
N ALA A 474 -21.77 -7.86 0.09
CA ALA A 474 -23.10 -7.31 -0.12
C ALA A 474 -23.15 -5.79 0.13
N ALA A 475 -22.44 -5.29 1.15
CA ALA A 475 -22.29 -3.86 1.41
C ALA A 475 -21.58 -3.15 0.25
N PHE A 476 -20.47 -3.73 -0.26
CA PHE A 476 -19.74 -3.23 -1.42
C PHE A 476 -20.64 -3.16 -2.67
N GLN A 477 -21.38 -4.23 -2.98
CA GLN A 477 -22.29 -4.25 -4.15
C GLN A 477 -23.41 -3.22 -4.04
N ARG A 478 -23.86 -2.92 -2.84
CA ARG A 478 -24.84 -1.85 -2.61
C ARG A 478 -24.22 -0.48 -2.89
N SER A 479 -23.07 -0.18 -2.29
CA SER A 479 -22.35 1.08 -2.50
C SER A 479 -22.02 1.30 -3.98
N LYS A 480 -21.59 0.24 -4.69
CA LYS A 480 -21.33 0.27 -6.11
C LYS A 480 -22.59 0.66 -6.91
N ARG A 481 -23.75 0.09 -6.60
CA ARG A 481 -25.01 0.43 -7.29
C ARG A 481 -25.42 1.89 -7.02
N GLU A 482 -25.27 2.37 -5.79
CA GLU A 482 -25.55 3.75 -5.44
C GLU A 482 -24.61 4.72 -6.18
N ALA A 483 -23.32 4.41 -6.23
CA ALA A 483 -22.34 5.19 -7.00
C ALA A 483 -22.62 5.17 -8.52
N SER A 484 -22.95 4.01 -9.10
CA SER A 484 -23.24 3.88 -10.55
C SER A 484 -24.53 4.60 -10.98
N ALA A 485 -25.39 4.97 -10.04
CA ALA A 485 -26.55 5.81 -10.34
C ALA A 485 -26.18 7.30 -10.55
N LEU A 486 -24.94 7.69 -10.25
CA LEU A 486 -24.43 9.05 -10.45
C LEU A 486 -23.83 9.18 -11.88
N PRO A 487 -24.05 10.29 -12.59
CA PRO A 487 -23.48 10.50 -13.92
C PRO A 487 -21.94 10.44 -13.89
N GLY A 488 -21.36 9.62 -14.77
CA GLY A 488 -19.91 9.50 -14.94
C GLY A 488 -19.20 8.52 -14.01
N ALA A 489 -19.92 7.79 -13.15
CA ALA A 489 -19.33 6.79 -12.26
C ALA A 489 -18.96 5.51 -13.02
N THR A 490 -17.71 5.06 -12.90
CA THR A 490 -17.25 3.74 -13.35
C THR A 490 -17.30 2.78 -12.16
N GLY A 491 -18.07 1.69 -12.29
CA GLY A 491 -18.14 0.68 -11.23
C GLY A 491 -16.83 -0.12 -11.13
N SER A 492 -16.26 -0.22 -9.92
CA SER A 492 -15.11 -1.08 -9.65
C SER A 492 -15.51 -2.52 -9.34
N ASP A 493 -14.64 -3.49 -9.58
CA ASP A 493 -14.79 -4.85 -9.08
C ASP A 493 -14.45 -4.89 -7.58
N LEU A 494 -14.92 -5.93 -6.85
CA LEU A 494 -14.60 -6.11 -5.43
C LEU A 494 -13.08 -6.19 -5.20
N VAL A 495 -12.37 -6.79 -6.15
CA VAL A 495 -10.91 -6.88 -6.15
C VAL A 495 -10.37 -6.18 -7.39
N ASN A 496 -9.53 -5.18 -7.17
CA ASN A 496 -8.79 -4.51 -8.23
C ASN A 496 -7.56 -5.36 -8.59
N ASN A 497 -7.45 -5.77 -9.85
CA ASN A 497 -6.30 -6.55 -10.33
C ASN A 497 -5.22 -5.68 -10.98
N ARG A 498 -5.08 -4.44 -10.54
CA ARG A 498 -3.99 -3.54 -10.96
C ARG A 498 -3.16 -3.20 -9.73
N LEU A 499 -1.96 -3.73 -9.69
CA LEU A 499 -1.01 -3.56 -8.60
C LEU A 499 0.15 -2.67 -9.04
N GLY A 500 0.37 -1.61 -8.29
CA GLY A 500 1.52 -0.72 -8.43
C GLY A 500 2.58 -1.00 -7.37
N SER A 501 2.88 0.01 -6.57
CA SER A 501 3.75 -0.04 -5.39
C SER A 501 3.16 0.88 -4.32
N GLY A 502 3.94 1.15 -3.27
CA GLY A 502 3.57 2.07 -2.19
C GLY A 502 3.15 1.36 -0.92
N SER A 503 3.49 0.06 -0.78
CA SER A 503 3.46 -0.69 0.47
C SER A 503 4.32 -1.95 0.40
N ASP A 504 4.48 -2.64 1.51
CA ASP A 504 5.36 -3.78 1.75
C ASP A 504 5.12 -5.01 0.86
N TYR A 505 3.98 -5.10 0.17
CA TYR A 505 3.74 -6.17 -0.80
C TYR A 505 4.67 -6.10 -2.02
N THR A 506 5.35 -4.97 -2.24
CA THR A 506 6.15 -4.70 -3.43
C THR A 506 7.28 -5.72 -3.61
N VAL A 507 8.03 -6.05 -2.55
CA VAL A 507 9.11 -7.05 -2.63
C VAL A 507 8.57 -8.44 -2.94
N PHE A 508 7.46 -8.82 -2.34
CA PHE A 508 6.85 -10.13 -2.55
C PHE A 508 6.38 -10.31 -3.99
N LEU A 509 5.69 -9.30 -4.55
CA LEU A 509 5.22 -9.35 -5.93
C LEU A 509 6.37 -9.17 -6.93
N ASN A 510 7.07 -8.04 -6.82
CA ASN A 510 7.94 -7.56 -7.90
C ASN A 510 9.34 -8.18 -7.91
N PHE A 511 9.81 -8.66 -6.78
CA PHE A 511 11.14 -9.28 -6.66
C PHE A 511 11.06 -10.80 -6.50
N LEU A 512 10.15 -11.30 -5.67
CA LEU A 512 10.03 -12.71 -5.32
C LEU A 512 9.04 -13.48 -6.19
N GLY A 513 8.03 -12.83 -6.81
CA GLY A 513 6.99 -13.50 -7.58
C GLY A 513 6.05 -14.32 -6.71
N VAL A 514 5.60 -13.73 -5.61
CA VAL A 514 4.63 -14.27 -4.67
C VAL A 514 3.26 -13.66 -4.93
N PRO A 515 2.16 -14.43 -4.89
CA PRO A 515 0.81 -13.87 -4.93
C PRO A 515 0.57 -12.89 -3.79
N VAL A 516 0.05 -11.69 -4.08
CA VAL A 516 -0.19 -10.65 -3.07
C VAL A 516 -1.61 -10.15 -3.05
N LEU A 517 -2.05 -9.73 -1.87
CA LEU A 517 -3.32 -9.06 -1.60
C LEU A 517 -3.04 -7.86 -0.69
N ASP A 518 -3.66 -6.72 -0.99
CA ASP A 518 -3.71 -5.53 -0.12
C ASP A 518 -5.16 -5.12 0.12
N MET A 519 -5.53 -4.74 1.37
CA MET A 519 -6.92 -4.46 1.76
C MET A 519 -7.03 -3.26 2.68
N SER A 520 -8.13 -2.50 2.54
CA SER A 520 -8.44 -1.38 3.41
C SER A 520 -9.95 -1.11 3.54
N PHE A 521 -10.32 -0.39 4.59
CA PHE A 521 -11.59 0.34 4.70
C PHE A 521 -11.30 1.84 4.65
N SER A 522 -11.61 2.49 3.54
CA SER A 522 -11.26 3.87 3.26
C SER A 522 -12.41 4.85 3.58
N GLY A 523 -12.06 6.11 3.86
CA GLY A 523 -13.00 7.20 4.08
C GLY A 523 -12.34 8.57 3.88
N PRO A 524 -13.03 9.65 4.25
CA PRO A 524 -12.45 10.99 4.23
C PRO A 524 -11.24 11.08 5.18
N TYR A 525 -10.06 11.34 4.60
CA TYR A 525 -8.79 11.34 5.34
C TYR A 525 -7.86 12.42 4.76
N GLY A 526 -7.83 13.59 5.38
CA GLY A 526 -7.03 14.73 4.92
C GLY A 526 -5.89 15.12 5.87
N VAL A 527 -5.51 14.24 6.81
CA VAL A 527 -4.44 14.50 7.79
C VAL A 527 -3.22 13.58 7.60
N TYR A 528 -3.12 12.96 6.43
CA TYR A 528 -2.09 11.99 6.07
C TYR A 528 -0.68 12.54 6.34
N HIS A 529 0.18 11.73 7.01
CA HIS A 529 1.56 12.02 7.35
C HIS A 529 1.80 13.29 8.21
N SER A 530 0.79 13.71 8.97
CA SER A 530 0.87 14.86 9.88
C SER A 530 0.72 14.46 11.36
N ILE A 531 0.94 15.41 12.26
CA ILE A 531 0.70 15.18 13.71
C ILE A 531 -0.79 14.98 14.02
N TYR A 532 -1.68 15.34 13.11
CA TYR A 532 -3.12 15.18 13.27
C TYR A 532 -3.61 13.78 12.93
N ASP A 533 -2.78 12.95 12.27
CA ASP A 533 -3.03 11.51 12.11
C ASP A 533 -2.66 10.78 13.41
N ASN A 534 -3.61 10.75 14.35
CA ASN A 534 -3.40 10.25 15.69
C ASN A 534 -4.61 9.49 16.25
N HIS A 535 -4.50 8.98 17.48
CA HIS A 535 -5.59 8.24 18.14
C HIS A 535 -6.89 9.02 18.25
N LEU A 536 -6.81 10.33 18.48
CA LEU A 536 -8.01 11.16 18.64
C LEU A 536 -8.74 11.32 17.28
N TRP A 537 -7.98 11.53 16.19
CA TRP A 537 -8.55 11.56 14.84
C TRP A 537 -9.26 10.23 14.52
N MET A 538 -8.57 9.12 14.76
CA MET A 538 -9.14 7.78 14.55
C MET A 538 -10.42 7.57 15.36
N SER A 539 -10.40 7.94 16.64
CA SER A 539 -11.54 7.79 17.54
C SER A 539 -12.73 8.71 17.21
N LYS A 540 -12.51 9.81 16.48
CA LYS A 540 -13.57 10.75 16.07
C LYS A 540 -14.11 10.50 14.67
N PHE A 541 -13.24 10.16 13.72
CA PHE A 541 -13.57 10.18 12.30
C PHE A 541 -13.31 8.87 11.57
N GLY A 542 -12.16 8.22 11.79
CA GLY A 542 -11.76 7.03 11.06
C GLY A 542 -12.62 5.81 11.42
N ASP A 543 -12.61 5.44 12.71
CA ASP A 543 -13.41 4.32 13.24
C ASP A 543 -13.76 4.57 14.71
N PRO A 544 -14.76 5.39 15.02
CA PRO A 544 -15.10 5.78 16.39
C PRO A 544 -15.34 4.60 17.35
N GLY A 545 -15.83 3.49 16.82
CA GLY A 545 -16.08 2.25 17.56
C GLY A 545 -14.98 1.21 17.49
N PHE A 546 -13.95 1.39 16.68
CA PHE A 546 -12.93 0.38 16.32
C PHE A 546 -13.55 -0.92 15.77
N ARG A 547 -14.76 -0.83 15.24
CA ARG A 547 -15.52 -1.96 14.70
C ARG A 547 -14.94 -2.43 13.36
N TYR A 548 -14.46 -1.49 12.54
CA TYR A 548 -13.82 -1.79 11.26
C TYR A 548 -12.43 -2.39 11.42
N HIS A 549 -11.68 -2.01 12.46
CA HIS A 549 -10.45 -2.72 12.84
C HIS A 549 -10.70 -4.20 13.15
N ALA A 550 -11.75 -4.47 13.95
CA ALA A 550 -12.12 -5.85 14.24
C ALA A 550 -12.68 -6.58 13.00
N ALA A 551 -13.39 -5.89 12.11
CA ALA A 551 -13.89 -6.45 10.86
C ALA A 551 -12.73 -6.79 9.90
N MET A 552 -11.70 -5.94 9.81
CA MET A 552 -10.49 -6.22 9.06
C MET A 552 -9.76 -7.43 9.63
N ALA A 553 -9.56 -7.52 10.93
CA ALA A 553 -8.95 -8.69 11.57
C ALA A 553 -9.73 -9.98 11.27
N ARG A 554 -11.08 -9.92 11.21
CA ARG A 554 -11.92 -11.06 10.80
C ARG A 554 -11.70 -11.44 9.35
N LEU A 555 -11.75 -10.47 8.44
CA LEU A 555 -11.57 -10.71 7.00
C LEU A 555 -10.19 -11.27 6.69
N TRP A 556 -9.16 -10.63 7.23
CA TRP A 556 -7.77 -11.05 7.07
C TRP A 556 -7.55 -12.47 7.59
N GLY A 557 -8.14 -12.78 8.76
CA GLY A 557 -8.02 -14.10 9.37
C GLY A 557 -8.79 -15.18 8.61
N VAL A 558 -9.98 -14.92 8.08
CA VAL A 558 -10.71 -15.87 7.24
C VAL A 558 -9.92 -16.19 5.98
N ILE A 559 -9.35 -15.18 5.31
CA ILE A 559 -8.50 -15.39 4.12
C ILE A 559 -7.27 -16.22 4.50
N ALA A 560 -6.56 -15.84 5.57
CA ALA A 560 -5.36 -16.56 6.02
C ALA A 560 -5.68 -18.02 6.40
N LEU A 561 -6.79 -18.28 7.10
CA LEU A 561 -7.23 -19.64 7.47
C LEU A 561 -7.59 -20.46 6.23
N ARG A 562 -8.30 -19.90 5.26
CA ARG A 562 -8.63 -20.61 4.01
C ARG A 562 -7.38 -20.99 3.22
N LEU A 563 -6.43 -20.08 3.06
CA LEU A 563 -5.14 -20.37 2.42
C LEU A 563 -4.35 -21.43 3.19
N ALA A 564 -4.36 -21.35 4.52
CA ALA A 564 -3.59 -22.26 5.35
C ALA A 564 -4.23 -23.65 5.51
N ASN A 565 -5.56 -23.79 5.45
CA ASN A 565 -6.29 -25.01 5.75
C ASN A 565 -6.82 -25.77 4.54
N ALA A 566 -6.78 -25.17 3.35
CA ALA A 566 -7.29 -25.81 2.14
C ALA A 566 -6.69 -27.21 1.91
N ASP A 567 -7.48 -28.12 1.35
CA ASP A 567 -7.01 -29.44 0.92
C ASP A 567 -6.10 -29.32 -0.32
N ILE A 568 -6.40 -28.33 -1.18
CA ILE A 568 -5.55 -27.86 -2.28
C ILE A 568 -5.52 -26.33 -2.19
N VAL A 569 -4.35 -25.72 -2.29
CA VAL A 569 -4.18 -24.25 -2.20
C VAL A 569 -5.17 -23.53 -3.11
N PRO A 570 -6.00 -22.59 -2.60
CA PRO A 570 -7.09 -21.99 -3.35
C PRO A 570 -6.63 -20.81 -4.23
N LEU A 571 -5.62 -21.06 -5.08
CA LEU A 571 -5.14 -20.12 -6.09
C LEU A 571 -5.78 -20.46 -7.44
N ASP A 572 -6.62 -19.57 -7.98
CA ASP A 572 -7.32 -19.76 -9.25
C ASP A 572 -6.63 -18.95 -10.36
N TYR A 573 -5.90 -19.64 -11.24
CA TYR A 573 -5.18 -18.99 -12.33
C TYR A 573 -6.04 -18.72 -13.59
N GLN A 574 -7.31 -19.15 -13.62
CA GLN A 574 -8.19 -18.85 -14.76
C GLN A 574 -8.49 -17.34 -14.86
N PRO A 575 -8.91 -16.65 -13.78
CA PRO A 575 -9.04 -15.19 -13.79
C PRO A 575 -7.73 -14.46 -14.14
N TYR A 576 -6.60 -15.03 -13.75
CA TYR A 576 -5.28 -14.46 -14.10
C TYR A 576 -5.02 -14.48 -15.61
N ALA A 577 -5.30 -15.61 -16.25
CA ALA A 577 -5.15 -15.75 -17.69
C ALA A 577 -6.12 -14.83 -18.46
N ASP A 578 -7.35 -14.67 -17.97
CA ASP A 578 -8.34 -13.78 -18.57
C ASP A 578 -7.89 -12.32 -18.48
N ARG A 579 -7.45 -11.88 -17.29
CA ARG A 579 -6.94 -10.52 -17.05
C ARG A 579 -5.67 -10.23 -17.85
N THR A 580 -4.77 -11.20 -18.01
CA THR A 580 -3.58 -11.05 -18.84
C THR A 580 -3.94 -10.79 -20.32
N ARG A 581 -4.97 -11.44 -20.86
CA ARG A 581 -5.45 -11.18 -22.22
C ARG A 581 -6.03 -9.76 -22.36
N GLU A 582 -6.75 -9.29 -21.34
CA GLU A 582 -7.25 -7.91 -21.31
C GLU A 582 -6.09 -6.90 -21.31
N PHE A 583 -5.06 -7.13 -20.50
CA PHE A 583 -3.87 -6.28 -20.47
C PHE A 583 -3.13 -6.25 -21.81
N ILE A 584 -3.00 -7.40 -22.49
CA ILE A 584 -2.41 -7.46 -23.84
C ILE A 584 -3.25 -6.64 -24.83
N SER A 585 -4.59 -6.75 -24.77
CA SER A 585 -5.48 -5.96 -25.63
C SER A 585 -5.30 -4.46 -25.35
N GLU A 586 -5.34 -4.06 -24.09
CA GLU A 586 -5.20 -2.66 -23.67
C GLU A 586 -3.87 -2.05 -24.13
N VAL A 587 -2.76 -2.78 -24.00
CA VAL A 587 -1.46 -2.29 -24.47
C VAL A 587 -1.44 -2.24 -26.01
N THR A 588 -2.05 -3.22 -26.70
CA THR A 588 -2.14 -3.23 -28.16
C THR A 588 -2.91 -2.02 -28.70
N ASP A 589 -3.96 -1.58 -28.02
CA ASP A 589 -4.76 -0.42 -28.43
C ASP A 589 -3.99 0.89 -28.33
N ARG A 590 -3.05 0.97 -27.37
CA ARG A 590 -2.18 2.15 -27.16
C ARG A 590 -0.95 2.19 -28.07
N ILE A 591 -0.56 1.05 -28.66
CA ILE A 591 0.64 0.96 -29.50
C ILE A 591 0.37 1.50 -30.91
N SER A 592 1.39 2.15 -31.51
CA SER A 592 1.36 2.60 -32.90
C SER A 592 0.98 1.45 -33.85
N PRO A 593 0.07 1.66 -34.80
CA PRO A 593 -0.35 0.63 -35.76
C PRO A 593 0.81 -0.11 -36.46
N ARG A 594 1.92 0.60 -36.72
CA ARG A 594 3.13 0.06 -37.36
C ARG A 594 3.91 -0.95 -36.48
N ASP A 595 3.66 -0.94 -35.16
CA ASP A 595 4.40 -1.78 -34.21
C ASP A 595 3.54 -2.92 -33.63
N ARG A 596 2.25 -3.00 -34.01
CA ARG A 596 1.32 -4.03 -33.50
C ARG A 596 1.71 -5.45 -33.88
N ASP A 597 2.35 -5.62 -35.03
CA ASP A 597 2.87 -6.92 -35.47
C ASP A 597 3.90 -7.53 -34.51
N VAL A 598 4.65 -6.67 -33.80
CA VAL A 598 5.63 -7.10 -32.78
C VAL A 598 4.98 -7.84 -31.64
N LEU A 599 3.70 -7.52 -31.31
CA LEU A 599 2.95 -8.16 -30.21
C LEU A 599 2.36 -9.54 -30.58
N ALA A 600 2.41 -9.95 -31.86
CA ALA A 600 1.81 -11.18 -32.32
C ALA A 600 2.18 -12.45 -31.51
N PRO A 601 3.41 -12.63 -30.98
CA PRO A 601 3.77 -13.79 -30.15
C PRO A 601 3.01 -13.88 -28.83
N LEU A 602 2.48 -12.77 -28.27
CA LEU A 602 1.80 -12.77 -26.99
C LEU A 602 0.46 -13.51 -27.01
N THR A 603 -0.31 -13.41 -28.11
CA THR A 603 -1.61 -14.06 -28.22
C THR A 603 -1.55 -15.59 -28.08
N PRO A 604 -0.69 -16.33 -28.80
CA PRO A 604 -0.59 -17.77 -28.60
C PRO A 604 0.02 -18.15 -27.23
N ALA A 605 0.92 -17.34 -26.65
CA ALA A 605 1.44 -17.59 -25.32
C ALA A 605 0.36 -17.44 -24.24
N ALA A 606 -0.43 -16.36 -24.29
CA ALA A 606 -1.56 -16.17 -23.41
C ALA A 606 -2.61 -17.28 -23.52
N ARG A 607 -2.84 -17.81 -24.74
CA ARG A 607 -3.70 -18.98 -24.95
C ARG A 607 -3.16 -20.22 -24.24
N ARG A 608 -1.85 -20.53 -24.41
CA ARG A 608 -1.21 -21.67 -23.70
C ARG A 608 -1.34 -21.55 -22.20
N PHE A 609 -1.15 -20.35 -21.66
CA PHE A 609 -1.33 -20.09 -20.23
C PHE A 609 -2.79 -20.30 -19.81
N SER A 610 -3.76 -19.79 -20.57
CA SER A 610 -5.20 -19.98 -20.30
C SER A 610 -5.60 -21.47 -20.34
N ASP A 611 -5.08 -22.23 -21.30
CA ASP A 611 -5.38 -23.68 -21.43
C ASP A 611 -4.78 -24.47 -20.25
N ALA A 612 -3.56 -24.13 -19.80
CA ALA A 612 -2.94 -24.75 -18.63
C ALA A 612 -3.71 -24.40 -17.33
N ALA A 613 -4.11 -23.14 -17.14
CA ALA A 613 -4.92 -22.71 -16.00
C ALA A 613 -6.26 -23.45 -15.95
N ARG A 614 -6.95 -23.59 -17.08
CA ARG A 614 -8.21 -24.35 -17.18
C ARG A 614 -8.02 -25.83 -16.88
N THR A 615 -6.95 -26.43 -17.37
CA THR A 615 -6.61 -27.83 -17.09
C THR A 615 -6.36 -28.04 -15.60
N MET A 616 -5.59 -27.14 -14.97
CA MET A 616 -5.34 -27.19 -13.52
C MET A 616 -6.63 -27.03 -12.72
N ALA A 617 -7.51 -26.08 -13.07
CA ALA A 617 -8.81 -25.89 -12.41
C ALA A 617 -9.66 -27.17 -12.50
N ALA A 618 -9.74 -27.81 -13.66
CA ALA A 618 -10.46 -29.08 -13.81
C ALA A 618 -9.86 -30.23 -12.97
N ARG A 619 -8.53 -30.28 -12.83
CA ARG A 619 -7.87 -31.27 -11.96
C ARG A 619 -8.19 -31.02 -10.48
N ILE A 620 -8.20 -29.76 -10.06
CA ILE A 620 -8.58 -29.36 -8.69
C ILE A 620 -10.03 -29.78 -8.42
N ASP A 621 -10.97 -29.43 -9.31
CA ASP A 621 -12.38 -29.78 -9.16
C ASP A 621 -12.58 -31.30 -9.06
N ALA A 622 -11.91 -32.07 -9.92
CA ALA A 622 -11.98 -33.53 -9.90
C ALA A 622 -11.41 -34.13 -8.59
N ALA A 623 -10.29 -33.60 -8.10
CA ALA A 623 -9.68 -34.03 -6.86
C ALA A 623 -10.56 -33.72 -5.64
N LEU A 624 -11.16 -32.53 -5.58
CA LEU A 624 -12.03 -32.09 -4.49
C LEU A 624 -13.40 -32.81 -4.49
N ALA A 625 -13.89 -33.28 -5.64
CA ALA A 625 -15.10 -34.07 -5.77
C ALA A 625 -14.89 -35.53 -5.32
N ALA A 626 -13.67 -36.04 -5.23
CA ALA A 626 -13.35 -37.38 -4.79
C ALA A 626 -13.69 -37.59 -3.29
N ARG A 627 -14.02 -38.83 -2.88
CA ARG A 627 -14.28 -39.16 -1.46
C ARG A 627 -13.09 -38.91 -0.54
N ALA A 628 -11.87 -39.05 -1.06
CA ALA A 628 -10.62 -38.73 -0.41
C ALA A 628 -9.68 -38.12 -1.43
N VAL A 629 -9.04 -37.02 -1.07
CA VAL A 629 -8.02 -36.37 -1.90
C VAL A 629 -6.76 -37.25 -1.84
N ASP A 630 -6.21 -37.57 -3.00
CA ASP A 630 -4.89 -38.18 -3.08
C ASP A 630 -3.84 -37.20 -2.60
N SER A 631 -3.14 -37.52 -1.49
CA SER A 631 -2.20 -36.59 -0.88
C SER A 631 -1.03 -36.23 -1.81
N ALA A 632 -0.49 -37.18 -2.55
CA ALA A 632 0.62 -36.94 -3.47
C ALA A 632 0.19 -36.06 -4.64
N GLY A 633 -1.01 -36.30 -5.18
CA GLY A 633 -1.60 -35.45 -6.24
C GLY A 633 -1.91 -34.03 -5.75
N ALA A 634 -2.43 -33.89 -4.53
CA ALA A 634 -2.68 -32.58 -3.92
C ALA A 634 -1.37 -31.78 -3.70
N GLU A 635 -0.35 -32.41 -3.13
CA GLU A 635 0.95 -31.79 -2.95
C GLU A 635 1.62 -31.37 -4.28
N ALA A 636 1.45 -32.16 -5.34
CA ALA A 636 1.95 -31.80 -6.66
C ALA A 636 1.20 -30.58 -7.22
N MET A 637 -0.12 -30.51 -7.06
CA MET A 637 -0.92 -29.34 -7.43
C MET A 637 -0.55 -28.11 -6.60
N ASP A 638 -0.40 -28.24 -5.30
CA ASP A 638 0.02 -27.16 -4.39
C ASP A 638 1.36 -26.56 -4.82
N ARG A 639 2.38 -27.42 -5.06
CA ARG A 639 3.69 -26.93 -5.55
C ARG A 639 3.57 -26.18 -6.87
N ALA A 640 2.76 -26.67 -7.80
CA ALA A 640 2.54 -26.02 -9.08
C ALA A 640 1.84 -24.65 -8.93
N LEU A 641 0.79 -24.61 -8.10
CA LEU A 641 0.03 -23.36 -7.85
C LEU A 641 0.87 -22.31 -7.14
N ILE A 642 1.63 -22.67 -6.10
CA ILE A 642 2.52 -21.75 -5.37
C ILE A 642 3.65 -21.23 -6.28
N ALA A 643 4.20 -22.08 -7.13
CA ALA A 643 5.33 -21.69 -8.00
C ALA A 643 4.92 -20.90 -9.26
N ALA A 644 3.64 -20.89 -9.63
CA ALA A 644 3.19 -20.34 -10.92
C ALA A 644 3.39 -18.82 -11.03
N GLU A 645 3.21 -18.04 -9.94
CA GLU A 645 3.47 -16.59 -9.92
C GLU A 645 4.96 -16.29 -10.22
N GLY A 646 5.86 -17.10 -9.69
CA GLY A 646 7.29 -17.01 -9.97
C GLY A 646 7.65 -17.21 -11.46
N GLY A 647 6.74 -17.79 -12.24
CA GLY A 647 6.88 -17.90 -13.71
C GLY A 647 6.96 -16.54 -14.41
N PHE A 648 6.38 -15.49 -13.81
CA PHE A 648 6.41 -14.13 -14.37
C PHE A 648 7.65 -13.33 -14.00
N ILE A 649 8.53 -13.86 -13.16
CA ILE A 649 9.78 -13.20 -12.77
C ILE A 649 10.84 -13.35 -13.85
N ASP A 650 11.47 -12.25 -14.23
CA ASP A 650 12.66 -12.18 -15.06
C ASP A 650 13.83 -11.66 -14.22
N ARG A 651 14.91 -12.45 -14.11
CA ARG A 651 16.06 -12.11 -13.25
C ARG A 651 16.79 -10.83 -13.68
N ASP A 652 16.74 -10.49 -14.96
CA ASP A 652 17.33 -9.24 -15.49
C ASP A 652 16.45 -8.01 -15.20
N GLY A 653 15.19 -8.24 -14.80
CA GLY A 653 14.23 -7.19 -14.50
C GLY A 653 13.80 -6.34 -15.70
N ILE A 654 13.11 -5.24 -15.40
CA ILE A 654 12.63 -4.28 -16.39
C ILE A 654 13.79 -3.35 -16.78
N PRO A 655 14.01 -3.06 -18.08
CA PRO A 655 15.06 -2.15 -18.51
C PRO A 655 15.01 -0.78 -17.83
N GLY A 656 16.12 -0.38 -17.22
CA GLY A 656 16.24 0.89 -16.46
C GLY A 656 15.90 0.78 -14.98
N ARG A 657 15.29 -0.33 -14.55
CA ARG A 657 14.95 -0.60 -13.15
C ARG A 657 14.97 -2.11 -12.86
N PRO A 658 16.17 -2.74 -12.89
CA PRO A 658 16.34 -4.19 -12.86
C PRO A 658 15.88 -4.85 -11.56
N TRP A 659 15.68 -4.09 -10.51
CA TRP A 659 15.11 -4.59 -9.26
C TRP A 659 13.66 -5.07 -9.43
N TYR A 660 12.87 -4.39 -10.28
CA TYR A 660 11.51 -4.80 -10.63
C TYR A 660 11.56 -5.92 -11.66
N ARG A 661 11.26 -7.14 -11.22
CA ARG A 661 11.43 -8.38 -11.99
C ARG A 661 10.13 -8.96 -12.54
N HIS A 662 8.98 -8.53 -12.04
CA HIS A 662 7.69 -9.07 -12.43
C HIS A 662 7.22 -8.47 -13.76
N LEU A 663 6.98 -9.33 -14.78
CA LEU A 663 6.68 -8.85 -16.14
C LEU A 663 5.22 -8.50 -16.39
N ILE A 664 4.30 -8.83 -15.47
CA ILE A 664 2.89 -8.45 -15.56
C ILE A 664 2.63 -7.14 -14.81
N TYR A 665 3.28 -6.91 -13.66
CA TYR A 665 3.04 -5.79 -12.76
C TYR A 665 4.32 -5.05 -12.39
N ALA A 666 4.27 -3.73 -12.45
CA ALA A 666 5.22 -2.86 -11.78
C ALA A 666 4.59 -1.49 -11.51
N PRO A 667 5.11 -0.68 -10.59
CA PRO A 667 4.65 0.69 -10.44
C PRO A 667 5.13 1.54 -11.63
N ARG A 668 4.33 2.54 -11.97
CA ARG A 668 4.85 3.76 -12.61
C ARG A 668 5.66 4.55 -11.59
N PRO A 669 6.44 5.54 -12.01
CA PRO A 669 7.12 6.45 -11.08
C PRO A 669 6.18 7.17 -10.09
N THR A 670 4.87 7.03 -10.26
CA THR A 670 3.80 7.64 -9.48
C THR A 670 3.14 6.70 -8.48
N TYR A 671 3.66 5.48 -8.28
CA TYR A 671 3.02 4.33 -7.61
C TYR A 671 1.83 3.73 -8.36
N ALA A 672 1.24 4.44 -9.30
CA ALA A 672 0.15 3.90 -10.10
C ALA A 672 0.57 2.61 -10.83
N PRO A 673 -0.34 1.64 -10.95
CA PRO A 673 -0.03 0.38 -11.61
C PRO A 673 0.30 0.56 -13.10
N GLU A 674 1.37 -0.08 -13.56
CA GLU A 674 1.62 -0.33 -14.96
C GLU A 674 1.52 -1.84 -15.23
N VAL A 675 0.73 -2.19 -16.22
CA VAL A 675 0.57 -3.57 -16.65
C VAL A 675 1.45 -3.85 -17.87
N LEU A 676 2.04 -5.05 -17.91
CA LEU A 676 3.02 -5.44 -18.93
C LEU A 676 4.15 -4.39 -19.07
N PRO A 677 4.79 -3.96 -17.95
CA PRO A 677 5.57 -2.72 -17.88
C PRO A 677 6.68 -2.65 -18.92
N GLY A 678 7.46 -3.70 -19.12
CA GLY A 678 8.52 -3.70 -20.13
C GLY A 678 8.01 -3.47 -21.55
N VAL A 679 6.85 -4.05 -21.89
CA VAL A 679 6.20 -3.88 -23.20
C VAL A 679 5.61 -2.48 -23.33
N ALA A 680 4.87 -2.01 -22.32
CA ALA A 680 4.21 -0.72 -22.33
C ALA A 680 5.23 0.44 -22.41
N GLU A 681 6.30 0.40 -21.62
CA GLU A 681 7.37 1.40 -21.60
C GLU A 681 8.18 1.43 -22.89
N ALA A 682 8.50 0.25 -23.46
CA ALA A 682 9.21 0.18 -24.74
C ALA A 682 8.37 0.71 -25.90
N ALA A 683 7.07 0.46 -25.86
CA ALA A 683 6.11 1.00 -26.84
C ALA A 683 5.98 2.52 -26.74
N ALA A 684 5.81 3.05 -25.53
CA ALA A 684 5.73 4.50 -25.28
C ALA A 684 7.00 5.25 -25.73
N ALA A 685 8.16 4.62 -25.58
CA ALA A 685 9.44 5.16 -26.05
C ALA A 685 9.65 5.07 -27.57
N GLY A 686 8.73 4.42 -28.33
CA GLY A 686 8.87 4.19 -29.78
C GLY A 686 10.10 3.32 -30.15
N ALA A 687 10.60 2.54 -29.21
CA ALA A 687 11.83 1.74 -29.34
C ALA A 687 11.52 0.32 -29.82
N ARG A 688 11.22 0.14 -31.12
CA ARG A 688 10.77 -1.13 -31.69
C ARG A 688 11.68 -2.34 -31.36
N GLY A 689 13.00 -2.17 -31.36
CA GLY A 689 13.94 -3.24 -30.99
C GLY A 689 13.79 -3.68 -29.54
N ARG A 690 13.67 -2.72 -28.62
CA ARG A 690 13.40 -2.97 -27.20
C ARG A 690 12.02 -3.57 -27.01
N LEU A 691 11.01 -3.10 -27.74
CA LEU A 691 9.67 -3.67 -27.71
C LEU A 691 9.68 -5.16 -28.09
N ALA A 692 10.39 -5.53 -29.15
CA ALA A 692 10.52 -6.93 -29.58
C ALA A 692 11.24 -7.79 -28.52
N ASP A 693 12.25 -7.26 -27.85
CA ASP A 693 12.91 -7.93 -26.73
C ASP A 693 11.96 -8.18 -25.56
N GLN A 694 11.22 -7.17 -25.14
CA GLN A 694 10.28 -7.28 -24.01
C GLN A 694 9.10 -8.21 -24.33
N VAL A 695 8.62 -8.23 -25.55
CA VAL A 695 7.61 -9.19 -26.02
C VAL A 695 8.15 -10.62 -25.94
N ARG A 696 9.39 -10.86 -26.36
CA ARG A 696 10.03 -12.18 -26.25
C ARG A 696 10.14 -12.65 -24.78
N ARG A 697 10.58 -11.76 -23.87
CA ARG A 697 10.70 -12.04 -22.43
C ARG A 697 9.33 -12.36 -21.81
N LEU A 698 8.31 -11.54 -22.08
CA LEU A 698 6.94 -11.77 -21.60
C LEU A 698 6.36 -13.08 -22.17
N THR A 699 6.59 -13.36 -23.45
CA THR A 699 6.20 -14.64 -24.08
C THR A 699 6.79 -15.83 -23.30
N ALA A 700 8.09 -15.79 -23.02
CA ALA A 700 8.79 -16.83 -22.25
C ALA A 700 8.24 -16.94 -20.81
N ALA A 701 7.89 -15.84 -20.18
CA ALA A 701 7.30 -15.83 -18.83
C ALA A 701 5.91 -16.50 -18.80
N LEU A 702 5.05 -16.18 -19.77
CA LEU A 702 3.74 -16.83 -19.92
C LEU A 702 3.88 -18.34 -20.16
N ASP A 703 4.89 -18.74 -20.96
CA ASP A 703 5.18 -20.15 -21.21
C ASP A 703 5.71 -20.88 -19.97
N ARG A 704 6.56 -20.24 -19.14
CA ARG A 704 7.00 -20.80 -17.85
C ARG A 704 5.82 -21.01 -16.92
N ALA A 705 4.96 -19.99 -16.72
CA ALA A 705 3.77 -20.11 -15.90
C ALA A 705 2.82 -21.22 -16.40
N ALA A 706 2.62 -21.33 -17.73
CA ALA A 706 1.85 -22.41 -18.33
C ALA A 706 2.46 -23.81 -18.10
N GLN A 707 3.79 -23.94 -18.15
CA GLN A 707 4.49 -25.21 -17.86
C GLN A 707 4.34 -25.61 -16.39
N THR A 708 4.47 -24.66 -15.47
CA THR A 708 4.32 -24.88 -14.03
C THR A 708 2.94 -25.41 -13.66
N LEU A 709 1.88 -24.95 -14.35
CA LEU A 709 0.51 -25.37 -14.11
C LEU A 709 0.13 -26.71 -14.78
N ARG A 710 0.96 -27.32 -15.61
CA ARG A 710 0.69 -28.63 -16.27
C ARG A 710 1.05 -29.81 -15.36
#